data_69cb05f023b35cbf6b2bd952a7746f64
#
_entry.id   69cb05f023b35cbf6b2bd952a7746f64
#
_cell.length_a   1.000
_cell.length_b   1.000
_cell.length_c   1.000
_cell.angle_alpha   90.00
_cell.angle_beta   90.00
_cell.angle_gamma   90.00
#
_symmetry.space_group_name_H-M   'P 1'
#
loop_
_entity.id
_entity.type
_entity.pdbx_description
1 polymer ?
#
loop_
_entity_poly.entity_id
_entity_poly.type
_entity_poly.pdbx_seq_one_letter_code
_entity_poly.pdbx_strand_id
1 'polypeptide(L)'
;MSKWIWYHGDFEIYHAMKQNFDREERGMTWPAYWYTSNWNHNVYFKRDYEVTHKQTFIVHAKGKGYVKITNLGSDEHESKFPLDTKIESPIGHIRIQVFVSNMQGLPTVLVEGNQIFSDEEWVASNFLGSDVSVGTSKYFTHANQNPMKFEYSQRRLMASKIEIIDGGTLYDFGHDITAQTLFKFNNNFQQITLSYGESRTEALDVLGTYLKHTLKKEKDPLGQYYPETKTFVTKLRAFRYIYVPDVSNLKKIGQLSVNFEYVDFPQIGNFKSSDNELSQIWKIADRTLRLCSGVFFIDGVKRDRWVWAGDAYQCYFMNRYDFFDKEIVERTILGLRGELDIKQHLDTIVDYSLYWLISIELYYETFANKNFVNNIYQKMKRLMDYSLEQTNDLGFIYGRKGDWIYIDWADIDRNGTLCAEQMLLARALQSMVYISKLLGKDDTFYQKKYHDLRQNIDHYFWNATKHAYIDSYESGMKHVSRHANIFAILFGYVGQNRANEIVRSVLRNDRIEPIKTPYFKFWELEALAQIGKYKYVLDEIKSYWGGMLANGATTFWEQFDPTKQGSARYEMYDDKYGKSLCHAWGSSPIYLIGRYLVGLRPTAPGYGTYEINPQLKLLNDFDCTFPLSTSGDKVEMSVHEGTLNITATRPGGVLKLSDRKMTIPANETIELSINENNNWKVKK
;
A
#
# COMPACT_ATOMS: atom_id res chain seq x y z
N MET A 1 27.73 -2.47 -2.02
CA MET A 1 27.50 -1.63 -0.80
C MET A 1 26.91 -2.52 0.26
N SER A 2 27.50 -2.51 1.46
CA SER A 2 27.04 -3.34 2.60
C SER A 2 25.61 -3.00 2.98
N LYS A 3 24.83 -4.02 3.34
CA LYS A 3 23.47 -3.88 3.86
C LYS A 3 23.29 -4.75 5.10
N TRP A 4 22.50 -4.29 6.06
CA TRP A 4 21.98 -5.16 7.10
C TRP A 4 21.12 -6.26 6.48
N ILE A 5 21.35 -7.49 6.90
CA ILE A 5 20.64 -8.69 6.45
C ILE A 5 19.95 -9.37 7.63
N TRP A 6 18.81 -10.02 7.36
CA TRP A 6 18.01 -10.78 8.31
C TRP A 6 17.41 -12.02 7.67
N TYR A 7 16.84 -12.91 8.46
CA TYR A 7 16.07 -14.04 7.92
C TYR A 7 14.84 -13.51 7.17
N HIS A 8 14.61 -14.02 5.96
CA HIS A 8 13.57 -13.53 5.07
C HIS A 8 12.19 -13.56 5.72
N GLY A 9 11.52 -12.42 5.80
CA GLY A 9 10.19 -12.24 6.41
C GLY A 9 10.21 -11.82 7.88
N ASP A 10 11.33 -12.03 8.60
CA ASP A 10 11.40 -11.75 10.04
C ASP A 10 11.29 -10.25 10.36
N PHE A 11 11.89 -9.40 9.54
CA PHE A 11 11.80 -7.95 9.70
C PHE A 11 10.35 -7.47 9.62
N GLU A 12 9.62 -8.00 8.66
CA GLU A 12 8.24 -7.65 8.39
C GLU A 12 7.33 -8.11 9.52
N ILE A 13 7.51 -9.33 10.01
CA ILE A 13 6.78 -9.86 11.16
C ILE A 13 7.07 -9.02 12.41
N TYR A 14 8.35 -8.73 12.69
CA TYR A 14 8.76 -7.92 13.83
C TYR A 14 8.11 -6.53 13.82
N HIS A 15 8.16 -5.84 12.68
CA HIS A 15 7.59 -4.50 12.56
C HIS A 15 6.07 -4.49 12.57
N ALA A 16 5.41 -5.50 12.00
CA ALA A 16 3.96 -5.63 12.07
C ALA A 16 3.48 -5.91 13.50
N MET A 17 4.18 -6.78 14.24
CA MET A 17 3.91 -6.99 15.67
C MET A 17 4.07 -5.70 16.48
N LYS A 18 5.15 -4.95 16.22
CA LYS A 18 5.37 -3.66 16.87
C LYS A 18 4.27 -2.65 16.55
N GLN A 19 3.85 -2.55 15.29
CA GLN A 19 2.75 -1.67 14.89
C GLN A 19 1.44 -2.05 15.57
N ASN A 20 1.18 -3.34 15.81
CA ASN A 20 0.00 -3.78 16.55
C ASN A 20 -0.01 -3.23 17.99
N PHE A 21 1.11 -3.25 18.71
CA PHE A 21 1.20 -2.65 20.04
C PHE A 21 1.00 -1.12 20.02
N ASP A 22 1.51 -0.44 19.00
CA ASP A 22 1.33 1.01 18.87
C ASP A 22 -0.15 1.42 18.65
N ARG A 23 -1.00 0.50 18.22
CA ARG A 23 -2.45 0.72 18.06
C ARG A 23 -3.20 0.76 19.38
N GLU A 24 -2.77 0.02 20.41
CA GLU A 24 -3.43 -0.02 21.72
C GLU A 24 -3.58 1.37 22.34
N GLU A 25 -2.67 2.28 22.07
CA GLU A 25 -2.73 3.65 22.54
C GLU A 25 -3.99 4.41 22.14
N ARG A 26 -4.66 3.96 21.08
CA ARG A 26 -5.89 4.55 20.55
C ARG A 26 -7.15 3.86 21.02
N GLY A 27 -7.04 2.93 21.96
CA GLY A 27 -8.16 2.12 22.43
C GLY A 27 -8.62 1.07 21.44
N MET A 28 -7.87 0.83 20.37
CA MET A 28 -8.14 -0.24 19.44
C MET A 28 -7.74 -1.57 20.05
N THR A 29 -8.70 -2.31 20.55
CA THR A 29 -8.52 -3.66 21.08
C THR A 29 -8.66 -4.73 20.00
N TRP A 30 -9.03 -4.33 18.77
CA TRP A 30 -9.22 -5.24 17.67
C TRP A 30 -7.87 -5.55 17.03
N PRO A 31 -7.31 -6.75 17.24
CA PRO A 31 -6.10 -7.14 16.55
C PRO A 31 -6.49 -7.53 15.13
N ALA A 32 -5.95 -6.86 14.16
CA ALA A 32 -5.95 -7.34 12.81
C ALA A 32 -4.91 -8.47 12.72
N TYR A 33 -5.26 -9.63 13.22
CA TYR A 33 -4.33 -10.74 13.24
C TYR A 33 -4.31 -11.52 11.97
N TRP A 34 -3.14 -11.87 11.60
CA TRP A 34 -2.81 -13.18 11.11
C TRP A 34 -2.15 -14.01 12.23
N TYR A 35 -2.60 -13.85 13.47
CA TYR A 35 -2.21 -14.57 14.66
C TYR A 35 -0.71 -14.52 14.99
N THR A 36 -0.32 -15.38 15.84
CA THR A 36 0.88 -15.54 16.61
C THR A 36 2.13 -15.95 15.82
N SER A 37 2.35 -15.44 14.61
CA SER A 37 3.66 -15.57 13.99
C SER A 37 4.68 -14.78 14.78
N ASN A 38 5.83 -15.39 14.97
CA ASN A 38 6.96 -14.78 15.62
C ASN A 38 8.15 -14.84 14.67
N TRP A 39 9.12 -13.94 14.84
CA TRP A 39 10.37 -13.98 14.11
C TRP A 39 11.34 -15.02 14.71
N ASN A 40 12.34 -15.43 13.94
CA ASN A 40 13.35 -16.37 14.39
C ASN A 40 14.32 -15.70 15.38
N HIS A 41 14.55 -16.30 16.53
CA HIS A 41 15.48 -15.79 17.55
C HIS A 41 16.91 -16.26 17.35
N ASN A 42 17.11 -17.32 16.58
CA ASN A 42 18.41 -17.90 16.26
C ASN A 42 18.52 -18.01 14.75
N VAL A 43 19.47 -17.33 14.16
CA VAL A 43 19.67 -17.31 12.72
C VAL A 43 21.15 -17.50 12.39
N TYR A 44 21.37 -18.23 11.35
CA TYR A 44 22.66 -18.54 10.81
C TYR A 44 22.75 -17.98 9.40
N PHE A 45 23.70 -17.10 9.16
CA PHE A 45 23.94 -16.46 7.87
C PHE A 45 25.19 -17.03 7.24
N LYS A 46 25.24 -17.23 5.93
CA LYS A 46 26.41 -17.72 5.22
C LYS A 46 26.54 -17.21 3.81
N ARG A 47 27.81 -17.14 3.35
CA ARG A 47 28.19 -16.90 1.96
C ARG A 47 29.56 -17.45 1.69
N ASP A 48 29.78 -17.95 0.46
CA ASP A 48 31.08 -18.43 -0.02
C ASP A 48 31.75 -17.33 -0.85
N TYR A 49 33.10 -17.23 -0.72
CA TYR A 49 33.91 -16.23 -1.42
C TYR A 49 35.18 -16.86 -2.01
N GLU A 50 35.57 -16.40 -3.19
CA GLU A 50 36.89 -16.62 -3.77
C GLU A 50 37.78 -15.42 -3.42
N VAL A 51 38.73 -15.63 -2.51
CA VAL A 51 39.62 -14.57 -1.99
C VAL A 51 40.99 -14.72 -2.59
N THR A 52 41.42 -13.79 -3.45
CA THR A 52 42.70 -13.81 -4.14
C THR A 52 43.82 -13.15 -3.35
N HIS A 53 43.49 -12.27 -2.42
CA HIS A 53 44.41 -11.59 -1.51
C HIS A 53 43.71 -11.29 -0.18
N LYS A 54 44.45 -11.22 0.91
CA LYS A 54 43.89 -10.99 2.24
C LYS A 54 43.01 -9.76 2.28
N GLN A 55 41.81 -9.92 2.83
CA GLN A 55 40.80 -8.87 2.99
C GLN A 55 40.59 -8.61 4.48
N THR A 56 40.38 -7.35 4.83
CA THR A 56 39.98 -6.99 6.19
C THR A 56 38.50 -6.61 6.16
N PHE A 57 37.71 -7.15 7.09
CA PHE A 57 36.28 -6.84 7.22
C PHE A 57 35.88 -6.86 8.71
N ILE A 58 34.71 -6.29 8.99
CA ILE A 58 34.09 -6.28 10.34
C ILE A 58 32.68 -6.84 10.19
N VAL A 59 32.25 -7.62 11.15
CA VAL A 59 30.89 -8.17 11.24
C VAL A 59 30.18 -7.56 12.44
N HIS A 60 29.18 -6.74 12.19
CA HIS A 60 28.28 -6.18 13.18
C HIS A 60 27.01 -7.04 13.27
N ALA A 61 26.45 -7.18 14.46
CA ALA A 61 25.20 -7.90 14.65
C ALA A 61 24.29 -7.23 15.69
N LYS A 62 22.98 -7.43 15.56
CA LYS A 62 22.03 -7.17 16.64
C LYS A 62 21.66 -8.50 17.29
N GLY A 63 22.33 -8.80 18.39
CA GLY A 63 22.25 -10.06 19.12
C GLY A 63 23.62 -10.53 19.58
N LYS A 64 23.65 -11.71 20.19
CA LYS A 64 24.89 -12.39 20.61
C LYS A 64 25.28 -13.45 19.60
N GLY A 65 26.56 -13.60 19.30
CA GLY A 65 26.98 -14.58 18.30
C GLY A 65 28.46 -14.57 18.03
N TYR A 66 28.84 -15.19 16.93
CA TYR A 66 30.23 -15.28 16.48
C TYR A 66 30.32 -15.42 14.96
N VAL A 67 31.49 -15.13 14.42
CA VAL A 67 31.83 -15.35 13.02
C VAL A 67 32.68 -16.64 12.94
N LYS A 68 32.36 -17.49 11.96
CA LYS A 68 33.17 -18.67 11.63
C LYS A 68 33.62 -18.53 10.16
N ILE A 69 34.92 -18.76 9.94
CA ILE A 69 35.49 -18.85 8.60
C ILE A 69 36.00 -20.28 8.41
N THR A 70 35.53 -20.92 7.34
CA THR A 70 35.96 -22.24 6.91
C THR A 70 36.68 -22.10 5.58
N ASN A 71 37.93 -22.59 5.50
CA ASN A 71 38.62 -22.76 4.22
C ASN A 71 38.06 -24.02 3.54
N LEU A 72 37.53 -23.91 2.35
CA LEU A 72 36.90 -25.01 1.58
C LEU A 72 37.92 -25.72 0.64
N GLY A 73 39.22 -25.42 0.78
CA GLY A 73 40.28 -26.08 0.03
C GLY A 73 40.63 -27.48 0.60
N SER A 74 41.79 -28.02 0.15
CA SER A 74 42.24 -29.37 0.52
C SER A 74 42.47 -29.61 2.01
N ASP A 75 42.74 -28.57 2.77
CA ASP A 75 42.89 -28.59 4.22
C ASP A 75 41.78 -27.76 4.88
N GLU A 76 40.64 -28.38 5.16
CA GLU A 76 39.56 -27.73 5.87
C GLU A 76 40.05 -27.25 7.27
N HIS A 77 40.11 -25.95 7.41
CA HIS A 77 40.45 -25.31 8.66
C HIS A 77 39.36 -24.30 9.07
N GLU A 78 38.90 -24.42 10.30
CA GLU A 78 37.90 -23.54 10.88
C GLU A 78 38.53 -22.55 11.88
N SER A 79 38.19 -21.28 11.71
CA SER A 79 38.56 -20.23 12.68
C SER A 79 37.30 -19.49 13.16
N LYS A 80 37.26 -19.18 14.46
CA LYS A 80 36.16 -18.45 15.09
C LYS A 80 36.62 -17.07 15.57
N PHE A 81 35.79 -16.07 15.35
CA PHE A 81 36.07 -14.68 15.71
C PHE A 81 34.89 -14.07 16.46
N PRO A 82 35.10 -13.15 17.39
CA PRO A 82 34.04 -12.38 18.00
C PRO A 82 33.47 -11.37 17.02
N LEU A 83 32.21 -10.98 17.25
CA LEU A 83 31.57 -9.87 16.53
C LEU A 83 32.27 -8.55 16.86
N ASP A 84 32.07 -7.53 16.02
CA ASP A 84 32.56 -6.15 16.16
C ASP A 84 34.10 -6.06 16.24
N THR A 85 34.81 -7.04 15.70
CA THR A 85 36.27 -7.04 15.60
C THR A 85 36.75 -7.05 14.16
N LYS A 86 37.94 -6.51 13.92
CA LYS A 86 38.60 -6.65 12.61
C LYS A 86 39.03 -8.09 12.39
N ILE A 87 38.62 -8.64 11.27
CA ILE A 87 38.90 -9.99 10.83
C ILE A 87 39.71 -9.91 9.55
N GLU A 88 40.81 -10.65 9.47
CA GLU A 88 41.59 -10.85 8.25
C GLU A 88 41.20 -12.18 7.61
N SER A 89 40.77 -12.16 6.36
CA SER A 89 40.39 -13.38 5.64
C SER A 89 41.61 -14.22 5.26
N PRO A 90 41.54 -15.57 5.26
CA PRO A 90 42.46 -16.40 4.53
C PRO A 90 42.30 -16.15 3.00
N ILE A 91 43.31 -16.59 2.26
CA ILE A 91 43.28 -16.61 0.76
C ILE A 91 42.74 -17.97 0.33
N GLY A 92 41.96 -18.00 -0.75
CA GLY A 92 41.39 -19.20 -1.34
C GLY A 92 39.86 -19.19 -1.32
N HIS A 93 39.28 -20.36 -1.52
CA HIS A 93 37.84 -20.57 -1.44
C HIS A 93 37.41 -20.69 0.01
N ILE A 94 36.68 -19.71 0.52
CA ILE A 94 36.29 -19.63 1.92
C ILE A 94 34.80 -19.52 2.08
N ARG A 95 34.28 -20.05 3.18
CA ARG A 95 32.90 -19.83 3.65
C ARG A 95 32.92 -18.97 4.89
N ILE A 96 32.18 -17.87 4.83
CA ILE A 96 31.92 -17.04 6.02
C ILE A 96 30.51 -17.37 6.53
N GLN A 97 30.47 -17.62 7.83
CA GLN A 97 29.28 -18.05 8.55
C GLN A 97 29.13 -17.16 9.80
N VAL A 98 27.94 -16.61 10.00
CA VAL A 98 27.65 -15.76 11.17
C VAL A 98 26.44 -16.32 11.89
N PHE A 99 26.65 -16.77 13.12
CA PHE A 99 25.56 -17.18 14.00
C PHE A 99 25.15 -16.00 14.87
N VAL A 100 23.84 -15.73 14.96
CA VAL A 100 23.28 -14.66 15.80
C VAL A 100 22.06 -15.16 16.54
N SER A 101 22.04 -14.94 17.85
CA SER A 101 20.91 -15.18 18.75
C SER A 101 20.45 -13.87 19.36
N ASN A 102 19.16 -13.55 19.22
CA ASN A 102 18.54 -12.38 19.83
C ASN A 102 17.15 -12.73 20.37
N MET A 103 17.06 -12.96 21.67
CA MET A 103 15.81 -13.38 22.32
C MET A 103 14.82 -12.23 22.55
N GLN A 104 15.24 -10.99 22.40
CA GLN A 104 14.41 -9.80 22.64
C GLN A 104 14.21 -8.96 21.40
N GLY A 105 14.77 -9.34 20.28
CA GLY A 105 14.71 -8.58 19.05
C GLY A 105 15.09 -9.40 17.83
N LEU A 106 15.30 -8.71 16.73
CA LEU A 106 15.57 -9.29 15.42
C LEU A 106 17.06 -9.64 15.26
N PRO A 107 17.45 -10.92 15.04
CA PRO A 107 18.82 -11.27 14.66
C PRO A 107 19.15 -10.66 13.29
N THR A 108 20.14 -9.77 13.24
CA THR A 108 20.57 -9.13 12.00
C THR A 108 22.09 -9.01 11.96
N VAL A 109 22.64 -8.98 10.75
CA VAL A 109 24.07 -8.90 10.49
C VAL A 109 24.36 -7.83 9.45
N LEU A 110 25.44 -7.09 9.65
CA LEU A 110 26.08 -6.24 8.65
C LEU A 110 27.55 -6.62 8.55
N VAL A 111 27.99 -6.96 7.37
CA VAL A 111 29.42 -7.22 7.08
C VAL A 111 29.97 -6.04 6.28
N GLU A 112 30.96 -5.35 6.84
CA GLU A 112 31.61 -4.19 6.20
C GLU A 112 33.04 -4.53 5.77
N GLY A 113 33.28 -4.53 4.46
CA GLY A 113 34.59 -4.71 3.83
C GLY A 113 34.53 -4.42 2.35
N ASN A 114 35.67 -4.48 1.66
CA ASN A 114 35.73 -4.12 0.25
C ASN A 114 35.18 -5.21 -0.68
N GLN A 115 35.65 -6.46 -0.55
CA GLN A 115 35.18 -7.62 -1.31
C GLN A 115 34.25 -8.52 -0.49
N ILE A 116 34.45 -8.54 0.82
CA ILE A 116 33.63 -9.30 1.77
C ILE A 116 32.66 -8.35 2.42
N PHE A 117 31.40 -8.38 2.01
CA PHE A 117 30.33 -7.53 2.53
C PHE A 117 28.97 -8.23 2.46
N SER A 118 28.01 -7.78 3.26
CA SER A 118 26.66 -8.33 3.25
C SER A 118 25.75 -7.64 2.23
N ASP A 119 25.04 -8.46 1.46
CA ASP A 119 24.09 -8.07 0.44
C ASP A 119 23.05 -9.20 0.19
N GLU A 120 22.29 -9.11 -0.88
CA GLU A 120 21.23 -10.06 -1.28
C GLU A 120 21.74 -11.46 -1.65
N GLU A 121 23.04 -11.65 -1.87
CA GLU A 121 23.64 -12.95 -2.25
C GLU A 121 23.94 -13.85 -1.04
N TRP A 122 23.77 -13.32 0.17
CA TRP A 122 23.84 -14.14 1.39
C TRP A 122 22.60 -15.01 1.53
N VAL A 123 22.74 -16.12 2.21
CA VAL A 123 21.64 -16.98 2.61
C VAL A 123 21.56 -17.10 4.12
N ALA A 124 20.36 -17.38 4.63
CA ALA A 124 20.07 -17.55 6.04
C ALA A 124 19.40 -18.89 6.32
N SER A 125 19.60 -19.43 7.51
CA SER A 125 18.94 -20.64 8.02
C SER A 125 18.48 -20.42 9.45
N ASN A 126 17.32 -20.95 9.77
CA ASN A 126 16.79 -21.06 11.13
C ASN A 126 16.97 -22.47 11.72
N PHE A 127 17.75 -23.32 11.09
CA PHE A 127 18.02 -24.72 11.44
C PHE A 127 16.83 -25.70 11.27
N LEU A 128 15.68 -25.22 10.81
CA LEU A 128 14.47 -26.04 10.66
C LEU A 128 14.20 -26.49 9.21
N GLY A 129 14.94 -25.97 8.26
CA GLY A 129 14.74 -26.24 6.83
C GLY A 129 15.97 -25.95 5.98
N SER A 130 15.75 -25.85 4.66
CA SER A 130 16.79 -25.43 3.73
C SER A 130 17.11 -23.94 3.91
N ASP A 131 18.29 -23.55 3.45
CA ASP A 131 18.68 -22.15 3.38
C ASP A 131 17.69 -21.35 2.52
N VAL A 132 17.46 -20.10 2.94
CA VAL A 132 16.63 -19.13 2.24
C VAL A 132 17.45 -17.90 1.91
N SER A 133 17.03 -17.14 0.90
CA SER A 133 17.61 -15.82 0.64
C SER A 133 17.42 -14.92 1.86
N VAL A 134 18.36 -14.04 2.13
CA VAL A 134 18.23 -13.04 3.19
C VAL A 134 17.22 -11.94 2.80
N GLY A 135 16.60 -11.32 3.82
CA GLY A 135 15.94 -10.04 3.67
C GLY A 135 16.95 -8.90 3.84
N THR A 136 16.79 -7.84 3.07
CA THR A 136 17.58 -6.60 3.15
C THR A 136 16.71 -5.39 2.85
N SER A 137 17.22 -4.17 3.12
CA SER A 137 16.59 -2.94 2.69
C SER A 137 17.61 -1.85 2.41
N LYS A 138 17.27 -0.96 1.45
CA LYS A 138 18.05 0.25 1.14
C LYS A 138 18.17 1.24 2.30
N TYR A 139 17.30 1.14 3.28
CA TYR A 139 17.28 2.01 4.46
C TYR A 139 18.30 1.62 5.54
N PHE A 140 18.93 0.45 5.43
CA PHE A 140 19.84 -0.07 6.45
C PHE A 140 21.18 -0.46 5.85
N THR A 141 22.09 0.51 5.72
CA THR A 141 23.40 0.38 5.03
C THR A 141 24.59 0.75 5.89
N HIS A 142 24.39 1.18 7.13
CA HIS A 142 25.46 1.65 8.02
C HIS A 142 25.40 0.99 9.39
N ALA A 143 26.55 0.76 10.00
CA ALA A 143 26.68 0.05 11.30
C ALA A 143 25.91 0.72 12.47
N ASN A 144 25.77 2.05 12.45
CA ASN A 144 25.04 2.79 13.48
C ASN A 144 23.51 2.65 13.38
N GLN A 145 23.00 2.11 12.27
CA GLN A 145 21.57 1.88 12.09
C GLN A 145 21.12 0.60 12.82
N ASN A 146 19.85 0.56 13.14
CA ASN A 146 19.26 -0.58 13.83
C ASN A 146 17.99 -1.04 13.10
N PRO A 147 17.99 -2.21 12.41
CA PRO A 147 16.82 -2.73 11.71
C PRO A 147 15.57 -2.92 12.59
N MET A 148 15.71 -2.99 13.91
CA MET A 148 14.57 -2.99 14.84
C MET A 148 13.89 -1.62 14.99
N LYS A 149 14.43 -0.56 14.38
CA LYS A 149 13.89 0.79 14.37
C LYS A 149 13.85 1.28 12.93
N PHE A 150 12.69 1.34 12.34
CA PHE A 150 12.53 2.04 11.07
C PHE A 150 12.56 3.54 11.35
N GLU A 151 13.56 4.23 10.80
CA GLU A 151 13.76 5.66 11.04
C GLU A 151 12.98 6.46 10.00
N TYR A 152 11.97 7.19 10.47
CA TYR A 152 11.25 8.15 9.66
C TYR A 152 12.01 9.46 9.59
N SER A 153 11.97 10.09 8.43
CA SER A 153 12.39 11.49 8.28
C SER A 153 11.47 12.40 9.10
N GLN A 154 12.03 13.43 9.68
CA GLN A 154 11.26 14.35 10.52
C GLN A 154 11.44 15.80 10.02
N ARG A 155 10.34 16.55 10.00
CA ARG A 155 10.34 17.97 9.69
C ARG A 155 9.55 18.75 10.73
N ARG A 156 10.19 19.78 11.28
CA ARG A 156 9.52 20.69 12.20
C ARG A 156 8.54 21.59 11.46
N LEU A 157 7.30 21.62 11.91
CA LEU A 157 6.25 22.47 11.37
C LEU A 157 5.63 23.32 12.48
N MET A 158 5.21 24.52 12.08
CA MET A 158 4.36 25.41 12.86
C MET A 158 2.96 25.40 12.25
N ALA A 159 1.94 25.72 13.02
CA ALA A 159 0.60 25.93 12.49
C ALA A 159 0.63 27.03 11.41
N SER A 160 0.00 26.78 10.28
CA SER A 160 -0.15 27.73 9.18
C SER A 160 -1.09 28.88 9.52
N LYS A 161 -2.05 28.61 10.44
CA LYS A 161 -3.00 29.57 10.96
C LYS A 161 -3.31 29.28 12.43
N ILE A 162 -3.44 30.35 13.22
CA ILE A 162 -3.84 30.28 14.64
C ILE A 162 -5.04 31.20 14.80
N GLU A 163 -6.12 30.69 15.38
CA GLU A 163 -7.36 31.43 15.61
C GLU A 163 -7.78 31.32 17.07
N ILE A 164 -8.25 32.43 17.64
CA ILE A 164 -8.97 32.42 18.93
C ILE A 164 -10.45 32.27 18.62
N ILE A 165 -11.05 31.20 19.10
CA ILE A 165 -12.45 30.87 18.84
C ILE A 165 -13.06 30.14 20.02
N ASP A 166 -14.32 30.42 20.33
CA ASP A 166 -15.11 29.78 21.39
C ASP A 166 -14.37 29.72 22.76
N GLY A 167 -13.63 30.79 23.08
CA GLY A 167 -12.88 30.88 24.32
C GLY A 167 -11.59 30.06 24.39
N GLY A 168 -11.19 29.42 23.28
CA GLY A 168 -9.95 28.66 23.13
C GLY A 168 -9.11 29.08 21.95
N THR A 169 -8.14 28.26 21.59
CA THR A 169 -7.21 28.50 20.47
C THR A 169 -7.18 27.30 19.54
N LEU A 170 -7.46 27.55 18.28
CA LEU A 170 -7.38 26.58 17.19
C LEU A 170 -6.08 26.80 16.40
N TYR A 171 -5.31 25.73 16.26
CA TYR A 171 -4.12 25.64 15.42
C TYR A 171 -4.45 24.81 14.17
N ASP A 172 -4.32 25.41 12.97
CA ASP A 172 -4.50 24.73 11.68
C ASP A 172 -3.14 24.53 11.02
N PHE A 173 -2.80 23.28 10.68
CA PHE A 173 -1.56 22.92 9.98
C PHE A 173 -1.71 22.91 8.45
N GLY A 174 -2.90 23.31 7.95
CA GLY A 174 -3.18 23.46 6.52
C GLY A 174 -3.62 22.17 5.83
N HIS A 175 -3.17 21.03 6.31
CA HIS A 175 -3.55 19.70 5.83
C HIS A 175 -3.32 18.63 6.91
N ASP A 176 -3.84 17.44 6.69
CA ASP A 176 -3.60 16.31 7.58
C ASP A 176 -2.12 15.94 7.62
N ILE A 177 -1.65 15.63 8.82
CA ILE A 177 -0.27 15.23 9.11
C ILE A 177 -0.26 14.11 10.15
N THR A 178 0.80 13.32 10.14
CA THR A 178 1.12 12.39 11.22
C THR A 178 2.34 12.92 11.97
N ALA A 179 2.15 13.35 13.21
CA ALA A 179 3.17 14.10 13.93
C ALA A 179 3.15 13.88 15.45
N GLN A 180 4.31 14.08 16.06
CA GLN A 180 4.42 14.34 17.50
C GLN A 180 4.21 15.83 17.74
N THR A 181 3.37 16.19 18.71
CA THR A 181 3.15 17.60 19.08
C THR A 181 4.09 17.99 20.21
N LEU A 182 4.69 19.17 20.11
CA LEU A 182 5.59 19.72 21.10
C LEU A 182 5.03 21.01 21.66
N PHE A 183 4.75 21.00 22.94
CA PHE A 183 4.27 22.16 23.71
C PHE A 183 5.42 22.70 24.55
N LYS A 184 5.95 23.88 24.20
CA LYS A 184 6.90 24.58 25.04
C LYS A 184 6.14 25.51 25.98
N PHE A 185 6.36 25.36 27.29
CA PHE A 185 5.64 26.11 28.31
C PHE A 185 6.43 27.33 28.80
N ASN A 186 5.74 28.46 28.92
CA ASN A 186 6.31 29.66 29.56
C ASN A 186 6.27 29.53 31.09
N ASN A 187 5.15 29.04 31.59
CA ASN A 187 4.83 28.91 33.02
C ASN A 187 4.56 27.45 33.40
N ASN A 188 4.52 27.20 34.70
CA ASN A 188 4.17 25.89 35.21
C ASN A 188 2.71 25.53 34.85
N PHE A 189 2.49 24.27 34.49
CA PHE A 189 1.17 23.69 34.26
C PHE A 189 1.04 22.38 35.04
N GLN A 190 -0.16 22.01 35.41
CA GLN A 190 -0.45 20.68 35.96
C GLN A 190 -1.09 19.79 34.89
N GLN A 191 -2.12 20.28 34.25
CA GLN A 191 -2.78 19.60 33.14
C GLN A 191 -3.36 20.59 32.14
N ILE A 192 -3.45 20.17 30.87
CA ILE A 192 -4.11 20.89 29.80
C ILE A 192 -4.82 19.90 28.91
N THR A 193 -6.13 20.07 28.75
CA THR A 193 -6.91 19.27 27.81
C THR A 193 -6.90 19.90 26.44
N LEU A 194 -6.79 19.09 25.41
CA LEU A 194 -6.86 19.48 24.01
C LEU A 194 -7.58 18.42 23.18
N SER A 195 -8.11 18.83 22.06
CA SER A 195 -8.74 17.96 21.05
C SER A 195 -7.98 18.06 19.72
N TYR A 196 -7.89 16.94 19.04
CA TYR A 196 -7.38 16.83 17.68
C TYR A 196 -8.53 16.65 16.70
N GLY A 197 -8.38 17.05 15.47
CA GLY A 197 -9.35 16.78 14.43
C GLY A 197 -8.73 16.76 13.04
N GLU A 198 -9.21 15.88 12.19
CA GLU A 198 -8.95 15.97 10.75
C GLU A 198 -9.82 17.07 10.13
N SER A 199 -10.99 17.35 10.71
CA SER A 199 -11.83 18.49 10.37
C SER A 199 -11.86 19.56 11.46
N ARG A 200 -12.14 20.81 11.05
CA ARG A 200 -12.32 21.93 12.00
C ARG A 200 -13.46 21.63 12.98
N THR A 201 -14.57 21.08 12.49
CA THR A 201 -15.73 20.75 13.30
C THR A 201 -15.39 19.71 14.39
N GLU A 202 -14.63 18.70 14.05
CA GLU A 202 -14.16 17.68 14.99
C GLU A 202 -13.28 18.27 16.08
N ALA A 203 -12.29 19.09 15.70
CA ALA A 203 -11.36 19.69 16.66
C ALA A 203 -12.07 20.60 17.68
N LEU A 204 -13.08 21.34 17.25
CA LEU A 204 -13.85 22.25 18.11
C LEU A 204 -14.86 21.51 19.01
N ASP A 205 -15.26 20.31 18.67
CA ASP A 205 -16.17 19.48 19.46
C ASP A 205 -15.41 18.70 20.53
N VAL A 206 -15.02 19.39 21.61
CA VAL A 206 -14.18 18.82 22.69
C VAL A 206 -14.80 17.58 23.35
N LEU A 207 -16.13 17.44 23.30
CA LEU A 207 -16.83 16.30 23.89
C LEU A 207 -16.92 15.12 22.92
N GLY A 208 -17.17 15.40 21.64
CA GLY A 208 -17.40 14.41 20.60
C GLY A 208 -16.16 14.07 19.75
N THR A 209 -15.05 14.81 19.88
CA THR A 209 -13.83 14.52 19.10
C THR A 209 -13.32 13.11 19.31
N TYR A 210 -12.89 12.46 18.25
CA TYR A 210 -12.34 11.10 18.28
C TYR A 210 -11.03 11.01 19.09
N LEU A 211 -10.17 12.03 18.98
CA LEU A 211 -8.89 12.09 19.69
C LEU A 211 -8.85 13.26 20.67
N LYS A 212 -8.97 12.95 21.95
CA LYS A 212 -8.84 13.90 23.05
C LYS A 212 -7.62 13.54 23.90
N HIS A 213 -6.88 14.54 24.37
CA HIS A 213 -5.72 14.32 25.22
C HIS A 213 -5.69 15.36 26.36
N THR A 214 -5.53 14.90 27.57
CA THR A 214 -5.22 15.73 28.72
C THR A 214 -3.75 15.54 29.06
N LEU A 215 -2.92 16.50 28.65
CA LEU A 215 -1.49 16.54 28.98
C LEU A 215 -1.34 16.58 30.50
N LYS A 216 -0.59 15.66 31.08
CA LYS A 216 -0.29 15.61 32.51
C LYS A 216 1.22 15.66 32.72
N LYS A 217 1.67 16.60 33.59
CA LYS A 217 3.10 16.83 33.79
C LYS A 217 3.84 15.61 34.36
N GLU A 218 3.22 14.86 35.26
CA GLU A 218 3.93 13.81 36.02
C GLU A 218 3.77 12.40 35.46
N LYS A 219 2.59 12.01 35.00
CA LYS A 219 2.32 10.68 34.45
C LYS A 219 1.35 10.81 33.29
N ASP A 220 1.85 10.76 32.07
CA ASP A 220 1.06 10.77 30.87
C ASP A 220 1.41 9.58 29.99
N PRO A 221 0.50 8.64 29.75
CA PRO A 221 0.78 7.48 28.89
C PRO A 221 0.95 7.87 27.42
N LEU A 222 0.50 9.07 27.02
CA LEU A 222 0.46 9.55 25.65
C LEU A 222 1.50 10.63 25.34
N GLY A 223 2.45 10.87 26.27
CA GLY A 223 3.51 11.82 26.08
C GLY A 223 4.45 11.93 27.27
N GLN A 224 5.43 12.80 27.15
CA GLN A 224 6.44 13.01 28.19
C GLN A 224 6.77 14.49 28.35
N TYR A 225 6.86 14.95 29.58
CA TYR A 225 7.36 16.28 29.92
C TYR A 225 8.86 16.25 30.20
N TYR A 226 9.58 17.19 29.59
CA TYR A 226 11.02 17.41 29.78
C TYR A 226 11.24 18.71 30.56
N PRO A 227 11.55 18.65 31.87
CA PRO A 227 11.64 19.83 32.74
C PRO A 227 12.71 20.82 32.32
N GLU A 228 13.86 20.34 31.84
CA GLU A 228 15.03 21.13 31.44
C GLU A 228 14.72 22.06 30.26
N THR A 229 13.91 21.61 29.32
CA THR A 229 13.46 22.40 28.15
C THR A 229 12.08 23.01 28.33
N LYS A 230 11.37 22.66 29.41
CA LYS A 230 9.96 22.98 29.67
C LYS A 230 9.06 22.55 28.51
N THR A 231 9.36 21.41 27.89
CA THR A 231 8.67 20.93 26.70
C THR A 231 7.93 19.63 27.01
N PHE A 232 6.65 19.55 26.60
CA PHE A 232 5.92 18.31 26.57
C PHE A 232 5.88 17.79 25.13
N VAL A 233 6.24 16.52 24.92
CA VAL A 233 6.23 15.84 23.62
C VAL A 233 5.18 14.73 23.68
N THR A 234 4.21 14.77 22.75
CA THR A 234 3.20 13.73 22.66
C THR A 234 3.72 12.51 21.88
N LYS A 235 3.06 11.37 22.04
CA LYS A 235 3.19 10.29 21.07
C LYS A 235 2.61 10.73 19.72
N LEU A 236 2.90 9.95 18.67
CA LEU A 236 2.48 10.22 17.30
C LEU A 236 0.95 10.26 17.18
N ARG A 237 0.41 11.27 16.50
CA ARG A 237 -1.01 11.46 16.21
C ARG A 237 -1.22 11.88 14.76
N ALA A 238 -2.42 11.57 14.23
CA ALA A 238 -2.86 12.08 12.95
C ALA A 238 -3.91 13.17 13.15
N PHE A 239 -3.74 14.30 12.53
CA PHE A 239 -4.63 15.46 12.65
C PHE A 239 -4.28 16.52 11.61
N ARG A 240 -5.23 17.41 11.35
CA ARG A 240 -4.99 18.72 10.73
C ARG A 240 -5.08 19.83 11.75
N TYR A 241 -5.97 19.70 12.73
CA TYR A 241 -6.27 20.74 13.71
C TYR A 241 -5.95 20.26 15.12
N ILE A 242 -5.48 21.22 15.94
CA ILE A 242 -5.40 21.08 17.39
C ILE A 242 -6.20 22.22 18.01
N TYR A 243 -7.15 21.92 18.89
CA TYR A 243 -7.86 22.92 19.64
C TYR A 243 -7.54 22.81 21.12
N VAL A 244 -7.13 23.91 21.71
CA VAL A 244 -6.87 24.07 23.16
C VAL A 244 -7.99 24.92 23.73
N PRO A 245 -8.99 24.30 24.38
CA PRO A 245 -10.06 25.04 25.05
C PRO A 245 -9.47 25.82 26.21
N ASP A 246 -10.06 26.98 26.53
CA ASP A 246 -9.64 27.94 27.56
C ASP A 246 -8.40 28.78 27.18
N VAL A 247 -8.67 30.04 26.85
CA VAL A 247 -7.66 31.07 26.49
C VAL A 247 -6.60 31.27 27.59
N SER A 248 -6.91 30.97 28.86
CA SER A 248 -5.94 31.04 29.95
C SER A 248 -4.75 30.10 29.74
N ASN A 249 -4.95 28.99 29.02
CA ASN A 249 -3.88 28.05 28.68
C ASN A 249 -2.92 28.60 27.64
N LEU A 250 -3.31 29.56 26.79
CA LEU A 250 -2.42 30.26 25.89
C LEU A 250 -1.28 30.95 26.58
N LYS A 251 -1.56 31.56 27.76
CA LYS A 251 -0.52 32.24 28.57
C LYS A 251 0.50 31.24 29.12
N LYS A 252 0.11 29.96 29.27
CA LYS A 252 0.97 28.89 29.74
C LYS A 252 1.79 28.29 28.59
N ILE A 253 1.18 28.12 27.40
CA ILE A 253 1.83 27.60 26.21
C ILE A 253 2.55 28.74 25.51
N GLY A 254 3.89 28.72 25.54
CA GLY A 254 4.71 29.70 24.83
C GLY A 254 4.83 29.41 23.33
N GLN A 255 4.89 28.13 22.97
CA GLN A 255 5.00 27.71 21.58
C GLN A 255 4.40 26.31 21.40
N LEU A 256 3.64 26.13 20.33
CA LEU A 256 3.18 24.84 19.84
C LEU A 256 3.79 24.61 18.46
N SER A 257 4.39 23.44 18.27
CA SER A 257 4.95 22.98 17.01
C SER A 257 4.83 21.48 16.91
N VAL A 258 5.10 20.92 15.74
CA VAL A 258 5.00 19.48 15.52
C VAL A 258 6.25 18.95 14.83
N ASN A 259 6.64 17.70 15.13
CA ASN A 259 7.58 16.95 14.33
C ASN A 259 6.75 16.03 13.41
N PHE A 260 6.60 16.46 12.16
CA PHE A 260 5.96 15.67 11.12
C PHE A 260 6.87 14.51 10.72
N GLU A 261 6.36 13.29 10.77
CA GLU A 261 7.09 12.07 10.39
C GLU A 261 6.63 11.57 9.03
N TYR A 262 7.58 11.19 8.17
CA TYR A 262 7.32 10.69 6.82
C TYR A 262 8.47 9.81 6.32
N VAL A 263 8.20 9.00 5.30
CA VAL A 263 9.24 8.32 4.52
C VAL A 263 9.54 9.18 3.30
N ASP A 264 10.82 9.44 3.07
CA ASP A 264 11.27 10.27 1.93
C ASP A 264 11.29 9.42 0.65
N PHE A 265 10.08 9.12 0.13
CA PHE A 265 9.94 8.46 -1.16
C PHE A 265 10.31 9.40 -2.31
N PRO A 266 10.94 8.88 -3.39
CA PRO A 266 11.24 9.67 -4.57
C PRO A 266 9.98 10.37 -5.12
N GLN A 267 10.13 11.64 -5.53
CA GLN A 267 9.07 12.39 -6.20
C GLN A 267 9.20 12.15 -7.72
N ILE A 268 8.75 10.99 -8.20
CA ILE A 268 8.86 10.61 -9.63
C ILE A 268 7.54 10.87 -10.35
N GLY A 269 6.46 10.26 -9.85
CA GLY A 269 5.12 10.42 -10.44
C GLY A 269 4.61 11.85 -10.28
N ASN A 270 4.15 12.43 -11.38
CA ASN A 270 3.57 13.76 -11.39
C ASN A 270 2.55 13.90 -12.53
N PHE A 271 1.50 14.63 -12.27
CA PHE A 271 0.50 15.00 -13.26
C PHE A 271 -0.03 16.41 -12.98
N LYS A 272 -0.10 17.21 -14.02
CA LYS A 272 -0.67 18.56 -14.01
C LYS A 272 -1.43 18.80 -15.31
N SER A 273 -2.59 19.40 -15.25
CA SER A 273 -3.43 19.74 -16.40
C SER A 273 -3.89 21.19 -16.30
N SER A 274 -4.31 21.76 -17.40
CA SER A 274 -5.04 23.05 -17.42
C SER A 274 -6.37 22.96 -16.65
N ASP A 275 -6.94 21.76 -16.48
CA ASP A 275 -8.02 21.50 -15.53
C ASP A 275 -7.48 21.52 -14.10
N ASN A 276 -7.65 22.67 -13.43
CA ASN A 276 -7.15 22.86 -12.07
C ASN A 276 -7.75 21.87 -11.06
N GLU A 277 -9.02 21.47 -11.24
CA GLU A 277 -9.66 20.51 -10.33
C GLU A 277 -8.97 19.13 -10.44
N LEU A 278 -8.73 18.66 -11.65
CA LEU A 278 -8.06 17.39 -11.90
C LEU A 278 -6.61 17.40 -11.35
N SER A 279 -5.91 18.52 -11.53
CA SER A 279 -4.58 18.73 -10.96
C SER A 279 -4.58 18.70 -9.42
N GLN A 280 -5.59 19.30 -8.79
CA GLN A 280 -5.75 19.26 -7.32
C GLN A 280 -6.12 17.85 -6.85
N ILE A 281 -6.96 17.12 -7.56
CA ILE A 281 -7.30 15.72 -7.26
C ILE A 281 -6.01 14.88 -7.24
N TRP A 282 -5.16 14.99 -8.26
CA TRP A 282 -3.87 14.28 -8.29
C TRP A 282 -3.00 14.61 -7.08
N LYS A 283 -2.77 15.91 -6.83
CA LYS A 283 -1.91 16.38 -5.73
C LYS A 283 -2.38 15.90 -4.36
N ILE A 284 -3.69 15.85 -4.13
CA ILE A 284 -4.25 15.40 -2.86
C ILE A 284 -4.24 13.87 -2.76
N ALA A 285 -4.41 13.16 -3.87
CA ALA A 285 -4.25 11.71 -3.93
C ALA A 285 -2.80 11.29 -3.60
N ASP A 286 -1.79 11.95 -4.20
CA ASP A 286 -0.36 11.75 -3.88
C ASP A 286 -0.08 11.98 -2.38
N ARG A 287 -0.56 13.10 -1.81
CA ARG A 287 -0.40 13.37 -0.38
C ARG A 287 -1.05 12.30 0.48
N THR A 288 -2.25 11.85 0.14
CA THR A 288 -2.98 10.81 0.89
C THR A 288 -2.20 9.49 0.89
N LEU A 289 -1.73 9.06 -0.29
CA LEU A 289 -0.94 7.84 -0.43
C LEU A 289 0.34 7.91 0.41
N ARG A 290 1.09 9.02 0.33
CA ARG A 290 2.36 9.20 1.06
C ARG A 290 2.18 9.21 2.57
N LEU A 291 1.11 9.82 3.08
CA LEU A 291 0.78 9.79 4.51
C LEU A 291 0.44 8.37 5.01
N CYS A 292 -0.14 7.54 4.15
CA CYS A 292 -0.46 6.15 4.45
C CYS A 292 0.66 5.16 4.07
N SER A 293 1.86 5.65 3.73
CA SER A 293 3.01 4.85 3.30
C SER A 293 4.16 4.99 4.29
N GLY A 294 4.53 3.90 4.93
CA GLY A 294 5.59 3.85 5.94
C GLY A 294 6.47 2.62 5.80
N VAL A 295 6.64 1.87 6.87
CA VAL A 295 7.20 0.51 6.80
C VAL A 295 6.35 -0.33 5.87
N PHE A 296 5.04 -0.17 5.96
CA PHE A 296 4.01 -0.81 5.16
C PHE A 296 3.07 0.23 4.56
N PHE A 297 2.26 -0.17 3.59
CA PHE A 297 1.03 0.53 3.27
C PHE A 297 0.00 0.26 4.37
N ILE A 298 -0.61 1.31 4.89
CA ILE A 298 -1.68 1.24 5.89
C ILE A 298 -2.98 1.80 5.32
N ASP A 299 -4.10 1.41 5.91
CA ASP A 299 -5.44 1.87 5.52
C ASP A 299 -5.61 3.38 5.65
N GLY A 300 -5.37 3.90 6.85
CA GLY A 300 -5.53 5.31 7.18
C GLY A 300 -4.74 5.70 8.42
N VAL A 301 -4.58 7.01 8.62
CA VAL A 301 -3.70 7.53 9.67
C VAL A 301 -4.42 7.84 10.99
N LYS A 302 -5.75 7.99 10.97
CA LYS A 302 -6.53 8.40 12.15
C LYS A 302 -6.75 7.28 13.13
N ARG A 303 -7.27 6.15 12.65
CA ARG A 303 -7.91 5.13 13.49
C ARG A 303 -7.13 3.83 13.53
N ASP A 304 -7.25 3.01 12.48
CA ASP A 304 -6.68 1.67 12.47
C ASP A 304 -5.17 1.69 12.34
N ARG A 305 -4.64 2.48 11.40
CA ARG A 305 -3.20 2.53 11.11
C ARG A 305 -2.63 1.13 10.92
N TRP A 306 -3.37 0.30 10.22
CA TRP A 306 -3.08 -1.11 10.05
C TRP A 306 -2.88 -1.51 8.60
N VAL A 307 -2.24 -2.65 8.43
CA VAL A 307 -1.99 -3.23 7.12
C VAL A 307 -3.18 -4.11 6.75
N TRP A 308 -4.21 -3.53 6.15
CA TRP A 308 -5.35 -4.26 5.63
C TRP A 308 -5.07 -4.73 4.20
N ALA A 309 -5.26 -6.03 3.89
CA ALA A 309 -4.80 -6.62 2.62
C ALA A 309 -5.52 -6.05 1.39
N GLY A 310 -6.81 -5.76 1.49
CA GLY A 310 -7.57 -5.13 0.40
C GLY A 310 -7.11 -3.72 0.09
N ASP A 311 -6.86 -2.92 1.15
CA ASP A 311 -6.32 -1.55 1.07
C ASP A 311 -4.92 -1.53 0.45
N ALA A 312 -4.06 -2.39 0.97
CA ALA A 312 -2.68 -2.51 0.50
C ALA A 312 -2.62 -2.91 -0.98
N TYR A 313 -3.49 -3.83 -1.42
CA TYR A 313 -3.55 -4.24 -2.82
C TYR A 313 -3.86 -3.05 -3.74
N GLN A 314 -4.78 -2.17 -3.36
CA GLN A 314 -5.04 -0.95 -4.13
C GLN A 314 -3.82 -0.01 -4.13
N CYS A 315 -3.12 0.15 -3.00
CA CYS A 315 -1.92 0.98 -2.94
C CYS A 315 -0.82 0.51 -3.93
N TYR A 316 -0.73 -0.79 -4.25
CA TYR A 316 0.26 -1.29 -5.23
C TYR A 316 -0.01 -0.76 -6.63
N PHE A 317 -1.27 -0.54 -7.01
CA PHE A 317 -1.63 0.10 -8.29
C PHE A 317 -1.20 1.57 -8.32
N MET A 318 -1.42 2.30 -7.23
CA MET A 318 -1.10 3.73 -7.15
C MET A 318 0.41 3.95 -7.10
N ASN A 319 1.13 3.14 -6.31
CA ASN A 319 2.59 3.14 -6.24
C ASN A 319 3.25 3.00 -7.63
N ARG A 320 2.64 2.27 -8.55
CA ARG A 320 3.11 2.08 -9.93
C ARG A 320 3.23 3.40 -10.71
N TYR A 321 2.43 4.40 -10.36
CA TYR A 321 2.38 5.70 -11.06
C TYR A 321 2.91 6.86 -10.21
N ASP A 322 3.31 6.62 -8.95
CA ASP A 322 3.83 7.63 -8.05
C ASP A 322 5.32 7.39 -7.75
N PHE A 323 5.67 6.78 -6.64
CA PHE A 323 7.07 6.63 -6.23
C PHE A 323 7.73 5.30 -6.64
N PHE A 324 6.99 4.34 -7.14
CA PHE A 324 7.44 3.06 -7.69
C PHE A 324 8.38 2.28 -6.75
N ASP A 325 8.09 2.30 -5.47
CA ASP A 325 8.93 1.64 -4.47
C ASP A 325 8.56 0.15 -4.38
N LYS A 326 9.54 -0.71 -4.71
CA LYS A 326 9.40 -2.16 -4.66
C LYS A 326 9.42 -2.68 -3.21
N GLU A 327 10.29 -2.10 -2.37
CA GLU A 327 10.51 -2.62 -1.03
C GLU A 327 9.28 -2.48 -0.11
N ILE A 328 8.53 -1.37 -0.19
CA ILE A 328 7.31 -1.23 0.61
C ILE A 328 6.25 -2.26 0.19
N VAL A 329 6.16 -2.59 -1.10
CA VAL A 329 5.24 -3.64 -1.59
C VAL A 329 5.67 -5.01 -1.06
N GLU A 330 6.96 -5.36 -1.18
CA GLU A 330 7.51 -6.62 -0.66
C GLU A 330 7.29 -6.75 0.85
N ARG A 331 7.62 -5.70 1.62
CA ARG A 331 7.39 -5.66 3.07
C ARG A 331 5.91 -5.85 3.41
N THR A 332 5.02 -5.18 2.70
CA THR A 332 3.57 -5.29 2.94
C THR A 332 3.05 -6.69 2.63
N ILE A 333 3.47 -7.29 1.52
CA ILE A 333 3.12 -8.68 1.16
C ILE A 333 3.60 -9.66 2.25
N LEU A 334 4.83 -9.52 2.70
CA LEU A 334 5.42 -10.42 3.72
C LEU A 334 4.79 -10.19 5.10
N GLY A 335 4.60 -8.94 5.50
CA GLY A 335 3.98 -8.59 6.77
C GLY A 335 2.54 -9.08 6.89
N LEU A 336 1.75 -8.98 5.83
CA LEU A 336 0.38 -9.49 5.78
C LEU A 336 0.29 -11.00 5.92
N ARG A 337 1.22 -11.74 5.34
CA ARG A 337 1.13 -13.21 5.28
C ARG A 337 1.79 -13.92 6.46
N GLY A 338 2.86 -13.35 6.99
CA GLY A 338 3.62 -13.95 8.10
C GLY A 338 4.23 -15.32 7.77
N GLU A 339 4.10 -16.28 8.68
CA GLU A 339 4.69 -17.61 8.58
C GLU A 339 4.04 -18.53 7.51
N LEU A 340 4.60 -19.73 7.33
CA LEU A 340 4.12 -20.69 6.35
C LEU A 340 2.74 -21.25 6.71
N ASP A 341 2.56 -21.69 7.95
CA ASP A 341 1.30 -22.27 8.41
C ASP A 341 0.25 -21.20 8.65
N ILE A 342 -0.97 -21.46 8.23
CA ILE A 342 -2.10 -20.55 8.38
C ILE A 342 -3.28 -21.24 9.06
N LYS A 343 -3.95 -20.54 9.96
CA LYS A 343 -5.09 -21.04 10.73
C LYS A 343 -6.33 -20.17 10.62
N GLN A 344 -6.20 -19.03 9.98
CA GLN A 344 -7.31 -18.08 9.74
C GLN A 344 -7.02 -17.26 8.47
N HIS A 345 -8.05 -16.63 7.92
CA HIS A 345 -7.88 -15.69 6.82
C HIS A 345 -7.05 -14.47 7.25
N LEU A 346 -6.36 -13.85 6.29
CA LEU A 346 -5.62 -12.62 6.54
C LEU A 346 -6.57 -11.56 7.05
N ASP A 347 -6.15 -10.84 8.08
CA ASP A 347 -6.98 -9.83 8.76
C ASP A 347 -8.35 -10.36 9.26
N THR A 348 -8.53 -11.70 9.37
CA THR A 348 -9.80 -12.38 9.63
C THR A 348 -10.86 -12.22 8.54
N ILE A 349 -10.48 -11.75 7.35
CA ILE A 349 -11.37 -11.42 6.25
C ILE A 349 -11.10 -12.35 5.07
N VAL A 350 -12.14 -13.01 4.56
CA VAL A 350 -12.03 -14.00 3.48
C VAL A 350 -11.54 -13.35 2.19
N ASP A 351 -12.21 -12.30 1.74
CA ASP A 351 -11.85 -11.55 0.53
C ASP A 351 -10.43 -10.96 0.59
N TYR A 352 -9.93 -10.59 1.77
CA TYR A 352 -8.57 -10.07 1.95
C TYR A 352 -7.49 -11.13 1.70
N SER A 353 -7.75 -12.40 2.05
CA SER A 353 -6.89 -13.51 1.65
C SER A 353 -6.82 -13.67 0.14
N LEU A 354 -7.96 -13.52 -0.54
CA LEU A 354 -8.05 -13.63 -2.00
C LEU A 354 -7.35 -12.44 -2.68
N TYR A 355 -7.51 -11.21 -2.19
CA TYR A 355 -6.78 -10.04 -2.67
C TYR A 355 -5.26 -10.18 -2.50
N TRP A 356 -4.80 -10.74 -1.39
CA TRP A 356 -3.37 -11.01 -1.21
C TRP A 356 -2.84 -11.97 -2.29
N LEU A 357 -3.55 -13.06 -2.60
CA LEU A 357 -3.17 -13.99 -3.66
C LEU A 357 -3.11 -13.31 -5.03
N ILE A 358 -4.09 -12.46 -5.34
CA ILE A 358 -4.16 -11.69 -6.59
C ILE A 358 -3.04 -10.67 -6.67
N SER A 359 -2.67 -10.06 -5.55
CA SER A 359 -1.65 -9.01 -5.48
C SER A 359 -0.25 -9.46 -5.91
N ILE A 360 0.05 -10.76 -5.79
CA ILE A 360 1.35 -11.31 -6.19
C ILE A 360 1.54 -11.30 -7.72
N GLU A 361 0.46 -11.50 -8.46
CA GLU A 361 0.48 -11.33 -9.92
C GLU A 361 0.77 -9.88 -10.29
N LEU A 362 0.07 -8.91 -9.68
CA LEU A 362 0.30 -7.47 -9.88
C LEU A 362 1.74 -7.06 -9.52
N TYR A 363 2.27 -7.62 -8.42
CA TYR A 363 3.66 -7.40 -8.02
C TYR A 363 4.62 -7.87 -9.13
N TYR A 364 4.43 -9.10 -9.65
CA TYR A 364 5.29 -9.63 -10.70
C TYR A 364 5.16 -8.82 -12.00
N GLU A 365 3.96 -8.46 -12.40
CA GLU A 365 3.73 -7.59 -13.57
C GLU A 365 4.45 -6.24 -13.43
N THR A 366 4.51 -5.70 -12.21
CA THR A 366 5.12 -4.40 -11.94
C THR A 366 6.65 -4.46 -11.90
N PHE A 367 7.23 -5.45 -11.23
CA PHE A 367 8.67 -5.48 -10.90
C PHE A 367 9.45 -6.61 -11.57
N ALA A 368 8.78 -7.58 -12.19
CA ALA A 368 9.38 -8.77 -12.83
C ALA A 368 10.32 -9.59 -11.92
N ASN A 369 10.18 -9.49 -10.58
CA ASN A 369 11.03 -10.18 -9.63
C ASN A 369 10.55 -11.61 -9.39
N LYS A 370 10.95 -12.52 -10.29
CA LYS A 370 10.60 -13.95 -10.23
C LYS A 370 11.15 -14.64 -8.96
N ASN A 371 12.30 -14.20 -8.46
CA ASN A 371 12.91 -14.79 -7.26
C ASN A 371 12.03 -14.55 -6.02
N PHE A 372 11.56 -13.34 -5.82
CA PHE A 372 10.63 -13.03 -4.73
C PHE A 372 9.35 -13.88 -4.81
N VAL A 373 8.74 -13.95 -5.99
CA VAL A 373 7.54 -14.77 -6.21
C VAL A 373 7.80 -16.25 -5.91
N ASN A 374 8.94 -16.79 -6.33
CA ASN A 374 9.31 -18.16 -6.04
C ASN A 374 9.48 -18.41 -4.52
N ASN A 375 10.09 -17.45 -3.80
CA ASN A 375 10.31 -17.56 -2.35
C ASN A 375 9.00 -17.60 -1.56
N ILE A 376 7.94 -16.92 -2.02
CA ILE A 376 6.64 -16.90 -1.34
C ILE A 376 5.62 -17.88 -1.90
N TYR A 377 5.95 -18.63 -2.96
CA TYR A 377 4.98 -19.52 -3.63
C TYR A 377 4.36 -20.56 -2.68
N GLN A 378 5.12 -21.13 -1.75
CA GLN A 378 4.57 -22.07 -0.77
C GLN A 378 3.58 -21.39 0.19
N LYS A 379 3.81 -20.13 0.53
CA LYS A 379 2.85 -19.33 1.32
C LYS A 379 1.56 -19.07 0.53
N MET A 380 1.67 -18.81 -0.78
CA MET A 380 0.49 -18.69 -1.67
C MET A 380 -0.29 -20.00 -1.70
N LYS A 381 0.41 -21.11 -1.95
CA LYS A 381 -0.22 -22.44 -2.02
C LYS A 381 -0.99 -22.77 -0.73
N ARG A 382 -0.35 -22.60 0.44
CA ARG A 382 -0.98 -22.87 1.74
C ARG A 382 -2.23 -22.00 1.97
N LEU A 383 -2.19 -20.73 1.57
CA LEU A 383 -3.34 -19.83 1.72
C LEU A 383 -4.48 -20.22 0.76
N MET A 384 -4.17 -20.60 -0.48
CA MET A 384 -5.18 -21.08 -1.43
C MET A 384 -5.77 -22.40 -0.98
N ASP A 385 -4.96 -23.37 -0.51
CA ASP A 385 -5.43 -24.65 0.04
C ASP A 385 -6.39 -24.39 1.21
N TYR A 386 -6.01 -23.53 2.16
CA TYR A 386 -6.84 -23.11 3.28
C TYR A 386 -8.18 -22.50 2.86
N SER A 387 -8.17 -21.65 1.82
CA SER A 387 -9.40 -21.05 1.28
C SER A 387 -10.28 -22.09 0.61
N LEU A 388 -9.70 -23.03 -0.15
CA LEU A 388 -10.45 -24.09 -0.85
C LEU A 388 -11.04 -25.14 0.11
N GLU A 389 -10.43 -25.38 1.28
CA GLU A 389 -11.02 -26.22 2.33
C GLU A 389 -12.34 -25.67 2.89
N GLN A 390 -12.66 -24.40 2.61
CA GLN A 390 -13.86 -23.71 3.07
C GLN A 390 -14.89 -23.52 1.95
N THR A 391 -14.82 -24.34 0.90
CA THR A 391 -15.79 -24.33 -0.19
C THR A 391 -16.82 -25.47 -0.02
N ASN A 392 -18.05 -25.20 -0.46
CA ASN A 392 -19.10 -26.24 -0.54
C ASN A 392 -18.92 -27.11 -1.80
N ASP A 393 -19.85 -28.06 -2.03
CA ASP A 393 -19.82 -29.00 -3.16
C ASP A 393 -19.87 -28.29 -4.53
N LEU A 394 -20.39 -27.07 -4.60
CA LEU A 394 -20.39 -26.22 -5.78
C LEU A 394 -19.08 -25.47 -6.00
N GLY A 395 -18.15 -25.58 -5.05
CA GLY A 395 -16.88 -24.84 -5.03
C GLY A 395 -17.03 -23.40 -4.55
N PHE A 396 -18.16 -23.01 -3.96
CA PHE A 396 -18.39 -21.68 -3.41
C PHE A 396 -17.79 -21.56 -2.01
N ILE A 397 -16.95 -20.55 -1.79
CA ILE A 397 -16.41 -20.24 -0.47
C ILE A 397 -17.48 -19.55 0.39
N TYR A 398 -17.58 -19.98 1.64
CA TYR A 398 -18.57 -19.45 2.60
C TYR A 398 -17.96 -18.97 3.91
N GLY A 399 -16.63 -19.15 4.12
CA GLY A 399 -15.96 -18.82 5.37
C GLY A 399 -16.31 -19.77 6.53
N ARG A 400 -15.67 -19.61 7.65
CA ARG A 400 -15.94 -20.33 8.92
C ARG A 400 -16.66 -19.42 9.90
N LYS A 401 -17.18 -20.00 10.97
CA LYS A 401 -17.72 -19.19 12.08
C LYS A 401 -16.61 -18.30 12.66
N GLY A 402 -16.80 -16.99 12.56
CA GLY A 402 -15.85 -15.97 13.01
C GLY A 402 -15.03 -15.34 11.87
N ASP A 403 -15.07 -15.91 10.66
CA ASP A 403 -14.55 -15.24 9.47
C ASP A 403 -15.54 -14.16 9.03
N TRP A 404 -14.99 -13.11 8.43
CA TRP A 404 -15.76 -12.00 7.91
C TRP A 404 -15.61 -11.93 6.39
N ILE A 405 -16.74 -11.88 5.67
CA ILE A 405 -16.79 -11.55 4.26
C ILE A 405 -17.15 -10.08 4.17
N TYR A 406 -16.17 -9.24 3.87
CA TYR A 406 -16.32 -7.80 3.94
C TYR A 406 -16.91 -7.21 2.66
N ILE A 407 -16.29 -7.45 1.53
CA ILE A 407 -16.51 -6.88 0.21
C ILE A 407 -16.48 -5.34 0.23
N ASP A 408 -17.45 -4.68 0.88
CA ASP A 408 -17.55 -3.22 0.99
C ASP A 408 -18.49 -2.82 2.13
N TRP A 409 -18.42 -1.57 2.56
CA TRP A 409 -19.40 -0.90 3.41
C TRP A 409 -20.63 -0.48 2.59
N ALA A 410 -21.47 -1.43 2.23
CA ALA A 410 -22.62 -1.24 1.35
C ALA A 410 -23.78 -2.18 1.73
N ASP A 411 -24.98 -1.84 1.25
CA ASP A 411 -26.14 -2.70 1.32
C ASP A 411 -25.98 -3.86 0.32
N ILE A 412 -25.63 -5.04 0.83
CA ILE A 412 -25.41 -6.27 0.08
C ILE A 412 -26.20 -7.38 0.78
N ASP A 413 -26.94 -8.19 0.03
CA ASP A 413 -27.59 -9.36 0.60
C ASP A 413 -26.56 -10.45 0.94
N ARG A 414 -26.22 -10.52 2.23
CA ARG A 414 -25.20 -11.43 2.77
C ARG A 414 -25.75 -12.76 3.30
N ASN A 415 -27.00 -13.11 2.94
CA ASN A 415 -27.59 -14.36 3.36
C ASN A 415 -27.17 -15.50 2.44
N GLY A 416 -26.30 -16.37 2.93
CA GLY A 416 -25.70 -17.46 2.16
C GLY A 416 -24.38 -17.06 1.48
N THR A 417 -24.02 -17.80 0.42
CA THR A 417 -22.78 -17.54 -0.35
C THR A 417 -22.92 -16.28 -1.21
N LEU A 418 -21.92 -15.43 -1.14
CA LEU A 418 -21.93 -14.12 -1.77
C LEU A 418 -21.27 -14.15 -3.15
N CYS A 419 -21.98 -13.72 -4.20
CA CYS A 419 -21.50 -13.76 -5.59
C CYS A 419 -20.18 -13.02 -5.79
N ALA A 420 -20.02 -11.84 -5.24
CA ALA A 420 -18.78 -11.05 -5.34
C ALA A 420 -17.57 -11.81 -4.78
N GLU A 421 -17.76 -12.53 -3.68
CA GLU A 421 -16.72 -13.36 -3.07
C GLU A 421 -16.31 -14.51 -4.00
N GLN A 422 -17.28 -15.17 -4.66
CA GLN A 422 -16.98 -16.24 -5.61
C GLN A 422 -16.21 -15.73 -6.82
N MET A 423 -16.50 -14.51 -7.28
CA MET A 423 -15.76 -13.88 -8.37
C MET A 423 -14.31 -13.56 -7.98
N LEU A 424 -14.09 -13.15 -6.73
CA LEU A 424 -12.74 -12.97 -6.19
C LEU A 424 -11.99 -14.30 -6.08
N LEU A 425 -12.63 -15.37 -5.59
CA LEU A 425 -12.02 -16.69 -5.55
C LEU A 425 -11.63 -17.17 -6.95
N ALA A 426 -12.50 -16.99 -7.94
CA ALA A 426 -12.19 -17.32 -9.33
C ALA A 426 -10.98 -16.52 -9.84
N ARG A 427 -10.88 -15.22 -9.51
CA ARG A 427 -9.74 -14.39 -9.88
C ARG A 427 -8.43 -14.82 -9.17
N ALA A 428 -8.51 -15.19 -7.89
CA ALA A 428 -7.38 -15.72 -7.15
C ALA A 428 -6.88 -17.05 -7.73
N LEU A 429 -7.79 -17.93 -8.17
CA LEU A 429 -7.43 -19.17 -8.90
C LEU A 429 -6.71 -18.87 -10.23
N GLN A 430 -7.14 -17.85 -10.98
CA GLN A 430 -6.42 -17.40 -12.19
C GLN A 430 -5.00 -16.93 -11.86
N SER A 431 -4.82 -16.20 -10.77
CA SER A 431 -3.48 -15.78 -10.32
C SER A 431 -2.62 -16.97 -9.94
N MET A 432 -3.18 -18.00 -9.28
CA MET A 432 -2.46 -19.25 -8.99
C MET A 432 -2.04 -19.98 -10.28
N VAL A 433 -2.89 -20.02 -11.29
CA VAL A 433 -2.57 -20.57 -12.62
C VAL A 433 -1.41 -19.79 -13.25
N TYR A 434 -1.51 -18.46 -13.28
CA TYR A 434 -0.49 -17.59 -13.86
C TYR A 434 0.89 -17.78 -13.18
N ILE A 435 0.92 -17.72 -11.86
CA ILE A 435 2.15 -17.84 -11.07
C ILE A 435 2.74 -19.27 -11.15
N SER A 436 1.91 -20.30 -11.13
CA SER A 436 2.38 -21.68 -11.30
C SER A 436 3.06 -21.88 -12.65
N LYS A 437 2.46 -21.40 -13.74
CA LYS A 437 3.07 -21.40 -15.08
C LYS A 437 4.38 -20.63 -15.13
N LEU A 438 4.42 -19.43 -14.56
CA LEU A 438 5.63 -18.61 -14.47
C LEU A 438 6.79 -19.37 -13.82
N LEU A 439 6.50 -20.14 -12.78
CA LEU A 439 7.48 -20.90 -12.00
C LEU A 439 7.76 -22.30 -12.56
N GLY A 440 7.07 -22.72 -13.64
CA GLY A 440 7.19 -24.07 -14.21
C GLY A 440 6.61 -25.16 -13.31
N LYS A 441 5.57 -24.83 -12.54
CA LYS A 441 4.85 -25.74 -11.65
C LYS A 441 3.54 -26.19 -12.28
N ASP A 442 3.02 -27.35 -11.85
CA ASP A 442 1.71 -27.84 -12.29
C ASP A 442 0.59 -26.90 -11.86
N ASP A 443 -0.23 -26.49 -12.78
CA ASP A 443 -1.36 -25.59 -12.61
C ASP A 443 -2.73 -26.22 -12.93
N THR A 444 -2.75 -27.48 -13.35
CA THR A 444 -3.96 -28.18 -13.82
C THR A 444 -5.07 -28.23 -12.78
N PHE A 445 -4.71 -28.40 -11.50
CA PHE A 445 -5.66 -28.38 -10.39
C PHE A 445 -6.40 -27.03 -10.29
N TYR A 446 -5.65 -25.90 -10.35
CA TYR A 446 -6.24 -24.57 -10.25
C TYR A 446 -7.05 -24.21 -11.50
N GLN A 447 -6.60 -24.62 -12.69
CA GLN A 447 -7.37 -24.45 -13.92
C GLN A 447 -8.73 -25.15 -13.83
N LYS A 448 -8.76 -26.41 -13.39
CA LYS A 448 -10.01 -27.15 -13.22
C LYS A 448 -10.95 -26.47 -12.23
N LYS A 449 -10.43 -26.10 -11.03
CA LYS A 449 -11.22 -25.39 -10.00
C LYS A 449 -11.79 -24.08 -10.52
N TYR A 450 -10.99 -23.30 -11.26
CA TYR A 450 -11.44 -22.07 -11.89
C TYR A 450 -12.59 -22.29 -12.87
N HIS A 451 -12.47 -23.27 -13.77
CA HIS A 451 -13.52 -23.55 -14.75
C HIS A 451 -14.83 -24.01 -14.11
N ASP A 452 -14.76 -24.96 -13.18
CA ASP A 452 -15.92 -25.45 -12.45
C ASP A 452 -16.63 -24.32 -11.70
N LEU A 453 -15.87 -23.51 -10.97
CA LEU A 453 -16.39 -22.36 -10.21
C LEU A 453 -17.04 -21.32 -11.14
N ARG A 454 -16.41 -21.00 -12.28
CA ARG A 454 -16.96 -20.03 -13.23
C ARG A 454 -18.30 -20.47 -13.83
N GLN A 455 -18.46 -21.74 -14.16
CA GLN A 455 -19.72 -22.29 -14.65
C GLN A 455 -20.81 -22.17 -13.57
N ASN A 456 -20.49 -22.51 -12.33
CA ASN A 456 -21.43 -22.42 -11.21
C ASN A 456 -21.81 -20.96 -10.88
N ILE A 457 -20.87 -20.00 -10.94
CA ILE A 457 -21.20 -18.58 -10.78
C ILE A 457 -22.23 -18.13 -11.80
N ASP A 458 -22.04 -18.43 -13.08
CA ASP A 458 -23.00 -18.04 -14.13
C ASP A 458 -24.36 -18.75 -13.96
N HIS A 459 -24.36 -20.03 -13.55
CA HIS A 459 -25.58 -20.78 -13.37
C HIS A 459 -26.44 -20.30 -12.19
N TYR A 460 -25.82 -20.05 -11.05
CA TYR A 460 -26.55 -19.76 -9.81
C TYR A 460 -26.82 -18.27 -9.58
N PHE A 461 -25.94 -17.38 -10.06
CA PHE A 461 -26.06 -15.96 -9.74
C PHE A 461 -26.52 -15.08 -10.91
N TRP A 462 -26.39 -15.51 -12.18
CA TRP A 462 -26.89 -14.69 -13.29
C TRP A 462 -28.41 -14.67 -13.35
N ASN A 463 -29.00 -13.49 -13.24
CA ASN A 463 -30.44 -13.31 -13.41
C ASN A 463 -30.75 -12.65 -14.75
N ALA A 464 -31.27 -13.43 -15.70
CA ALA A 464 -31.55 -12.98 -17.06
C ALA A 464 -32.61 -11.89 -17.11
N THR A 465 -33.60 -11.90 -16.21
CA THR A 465 -34.67 -10.87 -16.16
C THR A 465 -34.15 -9.53 -15.68
N LYS A 466 -33.18 -9.53 -14.76
CA LYS A 466 -32.55 -8.33 -14.23
C LYS A 466 -31.35 -7.88 -15.06
N HIS A 467 -30.87 -8.70 -15.99
CA HIS A 467 -29.62 -8.51 -16.73
C HIS A 467 -28.44 -8.21 -15.78
N ALA A 468 -28.34 -8.96 -14.69
CA ALA A 468 -27.40 -8.74 -13.60
C ALA A 468 -27.07 -10.00 -12.84
N TYR A 469 -25.91 -10.02 -12.17
CA TYR A 469 -25.62 -10.97 -11.11
C TYR A 469 -26.27 -10.51 -9.82
N ILE A 470 -26.98 -11.43 -9.15
CA ILE A 470 -27.58 -11.23 -7.82
C ILE A 470 -26.53 -11.48 -6.73
N ASP A 471 -26.70 -10.88 -5.56
CA ASP A 471 -25.74 -11.00 -4.46
C ASP A 471 -25.71 -12.42 -3.89
N SER A 472 -26.88 -13.01 -3.59
CA SER A 472 -27.02 -14.37 -3.10
C SER A 472 -28.15 -15.10 -3.82
N TYR A 473 -27.94 -16.37 -4.15
CA TYR A 473 -28.99 -17.24 -4.71
C TYR A 473 -29.80 -17.96 -3.61
N GLU A 474 -29.19 -18.14 -2.43
CA GLU A 474 -29.79 -18.91 -1.32
C GLU A 474 -30.85 -18.09 -0.56
N SER A 475 -30.73 -16.77 -0.51
CA SER A 475 -31.67 -15.89 0.18
C SER A 475 -33.07 -15.83 -0.46
N GLY A 476 -33.17 -16.14 -1.76
CA GLY A 476 -34.39 -16.00 -2.54
C GLY A 476 -34.81 -14.54 -2.86
N MET A 477 -34.16 -13.54 -2.28
CA MET A 477 -34.48 -12.11 -2.48
C MET A 477 -34.10 -11.61 -3.86
N LYS A 478 -33.13 -12.25 -4.51
CA LYS A 478 -32.58 -11.83 -5.81
C LYS A 478 -32.12 -10.38 -5.78
N HIS A 479 -31.53 -9.95 -4.65
CA HIS A 479 -30.99 -8.59 -4.50
C HIS A 479 -29.85 -8.39 -5.50
N VAL A 480 -29.70 -7.15 -5.99
CA VAL A 480 -28.63 -6.76 -6.92
C VAL A 480 -27.90 -5.55 -6.36
N SER A 481 -26.67 -5.74 -5.99
CA SER A 481 -25.72 -4.65 -5.72
C SER A 481 -24.79 -4.46 -6.93
N ARG A 482 -23.98 -3.39 -6.89
CA ARG A 482 -23.01 -3.12 -7.96
C ARG A 482 -21.81 -4.07 -7.93
N HIS A 483 -21.45 -4.62 -6.78
CA HIS A 483 -20.17 -5.27 -6.46
C HIS A 483 -19.84 -6.48 -7.35
N ALA A 484 -20.68 -7.50 -7.36
CA ALA A 484 -20.49 -8.67 -8.24
C ALA A 484 -20.50 -8.28 -9.72
N ASN A 485 -21.34 -7.32 -10.10
CA ASN A 485 -21.47 -6.83 -11.47
C ASN A 485 -20.24 -6.04 -11.94
N ILE A 486 -19.60 -5.28 -11.04
CA ILE A 486 -18.31 -4.65 -11.27
C ILE A 486 -17.24 -5.72 -11.53
N PHE A 487 -17.13 -6.71 -10.67
CA PHE A 487 -16.14 -7.78 -10.82
C PHE A 487 -16.35 -8.63 -12.07
N ALA A 488 -17.59 -8.85 -12.50
CA ALA A 488 -17.89 -9.56 -13.75
C ALA A 488 -17.26 -8.86 -14.97
N ILE A 489 -17.31 -7.53 -15.01
CA ILE A 489 -16.69 -6.74 -16.07
C ILE A 489 -15.17 -6.67 -15.86
N LEU A 490 -14.73 -6.33 -14.66
CA LEU A 490 -13.32 -6.11 -14.30
C LEU A 490 -12.45 -7.33 -14.57
N PHE A 491 -12.93 -8.51 -14.21
CA PHE A 491 -12.16 -9.76 -14.38
C PHE A 491 -12.41 -10.45 -15.75
N GLY A 492 -13.15 -9.78 -16.65
CA GLY A 492 -13.42 -10.30 -17.98
C GLY A 492 -14.32 -11.54 -17.99
N TYR A 493 -15.20 -11.69 -16.98
CA TYR A 493 -16.10 -12.83 -16.88
C TYR A 493 -17.30 -12.73 -17.80
N VAL A 494 -17.53 -11.59 -18.41
CA VAL A 494 -18.61 -11.33 -19.35
C VAL A 494 -18.07 -10.70 -20.64
N GLY A 495 -18.66 -11.08 -21.78
CA GLY A 495 -18.35 -10.47 -23.05
C GLY A 495 -18.98 -9.07 -23.18
N GLN A 496 -18.56 -8.31 -24.20
CA GLN A 496 -18.92 -6.90 -24.40
C GLN A 496 -20.44 -6.62 -24.35
N ASN A 497 -21.27 -7.51 -24.90
CA ASN A 497 -22.73 -7.32 -24.92
C ASN A 497 -23.30 -7.39 -23.50
N ARG A 498 -22.96 -8.42 -22.74
CA ARG A 498 -23.40 -8.59 -21.34
C ARG A 498 -22.83 -7.49 -20.45
N ALA A 499 -21.58 -7.04 -20.66
CA ALA A 499 -21.00 -5.89 -19.98
C ALA A 499 -21.82 -4.60 -20.21
N ASN A 500 -22.22 -4.34 -21.45
CA ASN A 500 -23.07 -3.18 -21.76
C ASN A 500 -24.49 -3.32 -21.16
N GLU A 501 -25.03 -4.53 -21.03
CA GLU A 501 -26.30 -4.76 -20.31
C GLU A 501 -26.13 -4.44 -18.82
N ILE A 502 -25.10 -4.95 -18.16
CA ILE A 502 -24.79 -4.67 -16.76
C ILE A 502 -24.63 -3.16 -16.54
N VAL A 503 -23.92 -2.45 -17.42
CA VAL A 503 -23.76 -1.00 -17.31
C VAL A 503 -25.14 -0.29 -17.30
N ARG A 504 -26.07 -0.70 -18.17
CA ARG A 504 -27.40 -0.08 -18.23
C ARG A 504 -28.30 -0.47 -17.05
N SER A 505 -28.30 -1.77 -16.70
CA SER A 505 -29.21 -2.32 -15.68
C SER A 505 -28.74 -2.10 -14.24
N VAL A 506 -27.42 -1.94 -14.02
CA VAL A 506 -26.82 -1.88 -12.68
C VAL A 506 -26.03 -0.59 -12.48
N LEU A 507 -24.92 -0.38 -13.21
CA LEU A 507 -23.95 0.67 -12.87
C LEU A 507 -24.46 2.09 -13.15
N ARG A 508 -25.38 2.24 -14.09
CA ARG A 508 -26.06 3.53 -14.42
C ARG A 508 -27.53 3.55 -14.01
N ASN A 509 -27.95 2.64 -13.16
CA ASN A 509 -29.31 2.59 -12.67
C ASN A 509 -29.41 3.26 -11.29
N ASP A 510 -30.06 4.41 -11.23
CA ASP A 510 -30.20 5.22 -10.00
C ASP A 510 -31.06 4.53 -8.92
N ARG A 511 -31.75 3.42 -9.24
CA ARG A 511 -32.49 2.60 -8.27
C ARG A 511 -31.58 1.64 -7.50
N ILE A 512 -30.35 1.42 -7.98
CA ILE A 512 -29.34 0.59 -7.31
C ILE A 512 -28.38 1.52 -6.58
N GLU A 513 -28.18 1.25 -5.30
CA GLU A 513 -27.35 2.08 -4.45
C GLU A 513 -25.98 2.38 -5.08
N PRO A 514 -25.58 3.67 -5.17
CA PRO A 514 -24.26 4.02 -5.69
C PRO A 514 -23.15 3.63 -4.72
N ILE A 515 -21.97 3.37 -5.26
CA ILE A 515 -20.77 3.13 -4.46
C ILE A 515 -20.39 4.40 -3.69
N LYS A 516 -20.23 4.27 -2.37
CA LYS A 516 -19.91 5.36 -1.45
C LYS A 516 -18.48 5.32 -0.93
N THR A 517 -17.77 4.20 -1.07
CA THR A 517 -16.36 4.06 -0.68
C THR A 517 -15.45 4.31 -1.88
N PRO A 518 -14.33 5.03 -1.75
CA PRO A 518 -13.32 5.08 -2.80
C PRO A 518 -12.78 3.68 -3.13
N TYR A 519 -12.82 2.77 -2.16
CA TYR A 519 -12.40 1.37 -2.29
C TYR A 519 -13.10 0.67 -3.46
N PHE A 520 -14.45 0.68 -3.49
CA PHE A 520 -15.18 0.06 -4.59
C PHE A 520 -15.42 1.01 -5.78
N LYS A 521 -15.40 2.32 -5.57
CA LYS A 521 -15.41 3.30 -6.66
C LYS A 521 -14.20 3.09 -7.59
N PHE A 522 -13.03 2.74 -7.05
CA PHE A 522 -11.87 2.37 -7.84
C PHE A 522 -12.16 1.20 -8.80
N TRP A 523 -12.71 0.09 -8.30
CA TRP A 523 -13.05 -1.07 -9.12
C TRP A 523 -14.16 -0.78 -10.13
N GLU A 524 -15.17 0.03 -9.75
CA GLU A 524 -16.21 0.47 -10.67
C GLU A 524 -15.62 1.23 -11.86
N LEU A 525 -14.76 2.21 -11.59
CA LEU A 525 -14.17 3.04 -12.63
C LEU A 525 -13.16 2.28 -13.49
N GLU A 526 -12.39 1.36 -12.89
CA GLU A 526 -11.49 0.50 -13.64
C GLU A 526 -12.26 -0.44 -14.58
N ALA A 527 -13.34 -1.07 -14.12
CA ALA A 527 -14.20 -1.89 -14.95
C ALA A 527 -14.79 -1.11 -16.13
N LEU A 528 -15.27 0.10 -15.88
CA LEU A 528 -15.81 0.98 -16.91
C LEU A 528 -14.74 1.46 -17.91
N ALA A 529 -13.53 1.74 -17.43
CA ALA A 529 -12.42 2.13 -18.29
C ALA A 529 -11.98 0.98 -19.21
N GLN A 530 -11.96 -0.27 -18.71
CA GLN A 530 -11.61 -1.45 -19.52
C GLN A 530 -12.55 -1.66 -20.71
N ILE A 531 -13.80 -1.25 -20.59
CA ILE A 531 -14.78 -1.31 -21.69
C ILE A 531 -14.92 0.03 -22.44
N GLY A 532 -13.95 0.93 -22.30
CA GLY A 532 -13.81 2.16 -23.08
C GLY A 532 -14.73 3.32 -22.65
N LYS A 533 -15.28 3.32 -21.44
CA LYS A 533 -16.15 4.39 -20.92
C LYS A 533 -15.34 5.56 -20.30
N TYR A 534 -14.23 5.97 -20.93
CA TYR A 534 -13.28 6.95 -20.39
C TYR A 534 -13.88 8.30 -19.99
N LYS A 535 -14.85 8.82 -20.79
CA LYS A 535 -15.53 10.07 -20.43
C LYS A 535 -16.28 9.93 -19.10
N TYR A 536 -17.02 8.83 -18.92
CA TYR A 536 -17.71 8.57 -17.65
C TYR A 536 -16.72 8.47 -16.47
N VAL A 537 -15.59 7.81 -16.69
CA VAL A 537 -14.53 7.70 -15.66
C VAL A 537 -13.99 9.07 -15.26
N LEU A 538 -13.72 9.95 -16.24
CA LEU A 538 -13.27 11.31 -15.96
C LEU A 538 -14.34 12.13 -15.21
N ASP A 539 -15.58 12.07 -15.66
CA ASP A 539 -16.70 12.78 -15.02
C ASP A 539 -16.88 12.32 -13.57
N GLU A 540 -16.80 11.01 -13.31
CA GLU A 540 -16.91 10.46 -11.96
C GLU A 540 -15.70 10.79 -11.06
N ILE A 541 -14.48 10.81 -11.60
CA ILE A 541 -13.31 11.29 -10.85
C ILE A 541 -13.56 12.73 -10.37
N LYS A 542 -14.04 13.60 -11.24
CA LYS A 542 -14.35 15.00 -10.89
C LYS A 542 -15.54 15.10 -9.95
N SER A 543 -16.61 14.37 -10.19
CA SER A 543 -17.80 14.40 -9.33
C SER A 543 -17.51 13.88 -7.91
N TYR A 544 -16.86 12.73 -7.80
CA TYR A 544 -16.66 12.05 -6.51
C TYR A 544 -15.51 12.66 -5.70
N TRP A 545 -14.29 12.72 -6.27
CA TRP A 545 -13.13 13.30 -5.58
C TRP A 545 -13.18 14.83 -5.56
N GLY A 546 -13.66 15.48 -6.62
CA GLY A 546 -13.95 16.90 -6.63
C GLY A 546 -15.04 17.27 -5.62
N GLY A 547 -16.02 16.39 -5.40
CA GLY A 547 -17.00 16.53 -4.33
C GLY A 547 -16.37 16.57 -2.93
N MET A 548 -15.36 15.73 -2.64
CA MET A 548 -14.59 15.82 -1.40
C MET A 548 -13.81 17.13 -1.31
N LEU A 549 -13.17 17.59 -2.41
CA LEU A 549 -12.47 18.88 -2.46
C LEU A 549 -13.40 20.04 -2.14
N ALA A 550 -14.58 20.09 -2.74
CA ALA A 550 -15.60 21.10 -2.50
C ALA A 550 -16.06 21.12 -1.03
N ASN A 551 -15.89 20.01 -0.31
CA ASN A 551 -16.15 19.87 1.12
C ASN A 551 -14.90 20.07 2.00
N GLY A 552 -13.81 20.63 1.44
CA GLY A 552 -12.61 21.03 2.18
C GLY A 552 -11.60 19.93 2.41
N ALA A 553 -11.65 18.82 1.65
CA ALA A 553 -10.68 17.75 1.75
C ALA A 553 -9.27 18.24 1.43
N THR A 554 -8.31 17.89 2.30
CA THR A 554 -6.87 18.08 2.10
C THR A 554 -6.13 16.76 1.96
N THR A 555 -6.85 15.69 2.20
CA THR A 555 -6.57 14.27 1.96
C THR A 555 -7.87 13.59 1.58
N PHE A 556 -7.85 12.42 0.95
CA PHE A 556 -9.09 11.74 0.55
C PHE A 556 -9.58 10.78 1.62
N TRP A 557 -10.91 10.70 1.71
CA TRP A 557 -11.65 10.13 2.82
C TRP A 557 -11.94 8.64 2.64
N GLU A 558 -12.21 7.98 3.75
CA GLU A 558 -12.61 6.57 3.81
C GLU A 558 -13.94 6.29 3.09
N GLN A 559 -14.87 7.25 3.13
CA GLN A 559 -16.18 7.18 2.47
C GLN A 559 -16.65 8.58 2.13
N PHE A 560 -17.32 8.73 1.00
CA PHE A 560 -18.00 9.97 0.61
C PHE A 560 -19.41 9.71 0.15
N ASP A 561 -20.38 10.32 0.83
CA ASP A 561 -21.78 10.34 0.44
C ASP A 561 -22.19 11.82 0.22
N PRO A 562 -22.43 12.23 -1.04
CA PRO A 562 -22.76 13.62 -1.36
C PRO A 562 -24.08 14.09 -0.77
N THR A 563 -24.96 13.18 -0.33
CA THR A 563 -26.24 13.50 0.29
C THR A 563 -26.11 13.92 1.75
N LYS A 564 -25.02 13.53 2.44
CA LYS A 564 -24.77 13.88 3.82
C LYS A 564 -24.21 15.29 3.97
N GLN A 565 -24.73 16.05 4.93
CA GLN A 565 -24.34 17.44 5.19
C GLN A 565 -23.87 17.64 6.64
N GLY A 566 -23.17 18.76 6.91
CA GLY A 566 -22.69 19.11 8.24
C GLY A 566 -21.80 18.02 8.84
N SER A 567 -21.94 17.73 10.14
CA SER A 567 -21.16 16.69 10.83
C SER A 567 -21.54 15.26 10.42
N ALA A 568 -22.75 15.04 9.89
CA ALA A 568 -23.18 13.71 9.45
C ALA A 568 -22.30 13.14 8.32
N ARG A 569 -21.54 13.98 7.59
CA ARG A 569 -20.56 13.52 6.59
C ARG A 569 -19.34 12.83 7.17
N TYR A 570 -19.06 13.02 8.47
CA TYR A 570 -17.90 12.48 9.18
C TYR A 570 -18.26 11.26 10.04
N GLU A 571 -19.55 10.98 10.14
CA GLU A 571 -20.06 9.85 10.92
C GLU A 571 -19.77 8.51 10.26
N MET A 572 -19.25 7.56 11.04
CA MET A 572 -19.03 6.18 10.65
C MET A 572 -18.87 5.31 11.91
N TYR A 573 -19.29 4.06 11.85
CA TYR A 573 -19.15 3.10 12.96
C TYR A 573 -19.82 3.56 14.27
N ASP A 574 -21.00 4.16 14.14
CA ASP A 574 -21.76 4.73 15.27
C ASP A 574 -20.99 5.82 16.04
N ASP A 575 -19.95 6.38 15.46
CA ASP A 575 -19.17 7.50 16.00
C ASP A 575 -19.31 8.73 15.12
N LYS A 576 -19.59 9.89 15.73
CA LYS A 576 -19.81 11.18 15.05
C LYS A 576 -18.65 11.60 14.16
N TYR A 577 -17.43 11.24 14.53
CA TYR A 577 -16.19 11.51 13.80
C TYR A 577 -15.38 10.24 13.53
N GLY A 578 -16.06 9.09 13.46
CA GLY A 578 -15.44 7.79 13.25
C GLY A 578 -14.78 7.64 11.88
N LYS A 579 -15.23 8.38 10.86
CA LYS A 579 -14.65 8.34 9.53
C LYS A 579 -13.22 8.89 9.50
N SER A 580 -12.30 8.19 8.87
CA SER A 580 -10.98 8.73 8.54
C SER A 580 -11.06 9.66 7.33
N LEU A 581 -10.48 10.86 7.45
CA LEU A 581 -10.40 11.82 6.35
C LEU A 581 -9.07 11.72 5.58
N CYS A 582 -8.19 10.81 5.98
CA CYS A 582 -6.98 10.44 5.26
C CYS A 582 -6.88 8.93 5.18
N HIS A 583 -7.34 8.36 4.06
CA HIS A 583 -7.42 6.92 3.85
C HIS A 583 -6.80 6.53 2.49
N ALA A 584 -5.90 5.53 2.50
CA ALA A 584 -5.06 5.17 1.35
C ALA A 584 -5.85 4.87 0.08
N TRP A 585 -6.93 4.11 0.15
CA TRP A 585 -7.77 3.78 -1.01
C TRP A 585 -8.41 5.00 -1.69
N GLY A 586 -8.45 6.17 -0.98
CA GLY A 586 -8.85 7.44 -1.59
C GLY A 586 -7.90 7.94 -2.67
N SER A 587 -6.68 7.38 -2.76
CA SER A 587 -5.65 7.83 -3.71
C SER A 587 -5.78 7.24 -5.11
N SER A 588 -6.81 6.46 -5.40
CA SER A 588 -7.02 5.76 -6.67
C SER A 588 -7.05 6.65 -7.93
N PRO A 589 -7.32 7.96 -7.90
CA PRO A 589 -7.16 8.83 -9.07
C PRO A 589 -5.75 8.79 -9.68
N ILE A 590 -4.69 8.55 -8.88
CA ILE A 590 -3.31 8.38 -9.39
C ILE A 590 -3.28 7.30 -10.48
N TYR A 591 -3.79 6.13 -10.17
CA TYR A 591 -3.83 5.02 -11.11
C TYR A 591 -4.79 5.25 -12.26
N LEU A 592 -6.01 5.73 -11.98
CA LEU A 592 -7.05 5.92 -13.00
C LEU A 592 -6.61 6.95 -14.05
N ILE A 593 -5.99 8.04 -13.64
CA ILE A 593 -5.45 9.06 -14.54
C ILE A 593 -4.27 8.48 -15.33
N GLY A 594 -3.27 7.91 -14.65
CA GLY A 594 -2.07 7.38 -15.30
C GLY A 594 -2.37 6.24 -16.27
N ARG A 595 -3.18 5.27 -15.84
CA ARG A 595 -3.50 4.06 -16.58
C ARG A 595 -4.45 4.30 -17.76
N TYR A 596 -5.48 5.11 -17.55
CA TYR A 596 -6.63 5.19 -18.47
C TYR A 596 -6.77 6.52 -19.18
N LEU A 597 -6.40 7.64 -18.58
CA LEU A 597 -6.50 8.96 -19.25
C LEU A 597 -5.20 9.30 -19.97
N VAL A 598 -4.06 9.19 -19.32
CA VAL A 598 -2.73 9.28 -19.97
C VAL A 598 -2.40 7.99 -20.72
N GLY A 599 -2.87 6.85 -20.23
CA GLY A 599 -2.88 5.59 -20.97
C GLY A 599 -1.57 4.80 -20.90
N LEU A 600 -0.69 5.07 -19.93
CA LEU A 600 0.53 4.29 -19.73
C LEU A 600 0.20 2.92 -19.11
N ARG A 601 0.62 1.84 -19.76
CA ARG A 601 0.48 0.48 -19.21
C ARG A 601 1.63 -0.43 -19.62
N PRO A 602 2.10 -1.33 -18.75
CA PRO A 602 3.02 -2.39 -19.16
C PRO A 602 2.30 -3.36 -20.11
N THR A 603 3.03 -3.87 -21.08
CA THR A 603 2.63 -4.97 -21.98
C THR A 603 3.49 -6.21 -21.79
N ALA A 604 4.57 -6.07 -21.00
CA ALA A 604 5.35 -7.18 -20.46
C ALA A 604 5.77 -6.84 -19.02
N PRO A 605 5.99 -7.87 -18.18
CA PRO A 605 6.37 -7.66 -16.78
C PRO A 605 7.58 -6.72 -16.63
N GLY A 606 7.56 -5.91 -15.57
CA GLY A 606 8.62 -4.94 -15.26
C GLY A 606 8.78 -3.84 -16.31
N TYR A 607 7.71 -3.52 -17.02
CA TYR A 607 7.76 -2.59 -18.16
C TYR A 607 8.84 -2.99 -19.21
N GLY A 608 9.09 -4.28 -19.39
CA GLY A 608 9.97 -4.79 -20.45
C GLY A 608 9.52 -4.30 -21.82
N THR A 609 8.21 -4.24 -22.04
CA THR A 609 7.53 -3.42 -23.06
C THR A 609 6.33 -2.73 -22.43
N TYR A 610 5.96 -1.58 -22.99
CA TYR A 610 4.82 -0.79 -22.50
C TYR A 610 4.16 -0.02 -23.65
N GLU A 611 2.91 0.36 -23.44
CA GLU A 611 2.20 1.24 -24.38
C GLU A 611 1.67 2.48 -23.68
N ILE A 612 1.49 3.52 -24.45
CA ILE A 612 0.88 4.79 -24.07
C ILE A 612 -0.25 5.08 -25.06
N ASN A 613 -1.48 5.22 -24.52
CA ASN A 613 -2.68 5.44 -25.32
C ASN A 613 -3.52 6.58 -24.71
N PRO A 614 -3.07 7.85 -24.87
CA PRO A 614 -3.70 8.98 -24.21
C PRO A 614 -5.07 9.30 -24.78
N GLN A 615 -6.01 9.67 -23.89
CA GLN A 615 -7.36 10.06 -24.27
C GLN A 615 -7.43 11.56 -24.61
N LEU A 616 -6.74 11.97 -25.68
CA LEU A 616 -6.50 13.38 -26.05
C LEU A 616 -7.76 14.18 -26.36
N LYS A 617 -8.90 13.52 -26.64
CA LYS A 617 -10.21 14.20 -26.77
C LYS A 617 -10.80 14.62 -25.42
N LEU A 618 -10.36 14.01 -24.33
CA LEU A 618 -10.82 14.27 -22.97
C LEU A 618 -9.78 15.04 -22.15
N LEU A 619 -8.50 14.84 -22.48
CA LEU A 619 -7.34 15.40 -21.78
C LEU A 619 -6.38 15.96 -22.83
N ASN A 620 -6.57 17.23 -23.20
CA ASN A 620 -5.89 17.87 -24.33
C ASN A 620 -4.84 18.90 -23.94
N ASP A 621 -4.62 19.13 -22.64
CA ASP A 621 -3.60 20.02 -22.11
C ASP A 621 -3.11 19.52 -20.74
N PHE A 622 -1.91 18.95 -20.72
CA PHE A 622 -1.31 18.40 -19.49
C PHE A 622 0.19 18.15 -19.62
N ASP A 623 0.84 18.07 -18.46
CA ASP A 623 2.19 17.53 -18.26
C ASP A 623 2.12 16.34 -17.32
N CYS A 624 2.89 15.30 -17.59
CA CYS A 624 3.07 14.20 -16.65
C CYS A 624 4.46 13.57 -16.73
N THR A 625 4.86 12.98 -15.62
CA THR A 625 6.03 12.10 -15.50
C THR A 625 5.61 10.86 -14.76
N PHE A 626 5.92 9.68 -15.30
CA PHE A 626 5.66 8.41 -14.63
C PHE A 626 6.90 7.51 -14.61
N PRO A 627 7.11 6.78 -13.51
CA PRO A 627 8.19 5.82 -13.40
C PRO A 627 7.97 4.59 -14.29
N LEU A 628 9.06 3.98 -14.76
CA LEU A 628 9.06 2.73 -15.52
C LEU A 628 9.89 1.64 -14.84
N SER A 629 10.75 2.00 -13.87
CA SER A 629 11.59 1.04 -13.13
C SER A 629 12.02 1.57 -11.78
N THR A 630 12.53 0.69 -10.94
CA THR A 630 13.16 1.03 -9.65
C THR A 630 14.55 1.67 -9.81
N SER A 631 15.14 1.61 -10.98
CA SER A 631 16.45 2.23 -11.31
C SER A 631 16.33 3.68 -11.79
N GLY A 632 15.10 4.25 -11.78
CA GLY A 632 14.86 5.65 -12.14
C GLY A 632 14.46 5.86 -13.60
N ASP A 633 14.21 4.79 -14.37
CA ASP A 633 13.62 4.95 -15.70
C ASP A 633 12.23 5.57 -15.60
N LYS A 634 11.93 6.47 -16.52
CA LYS A 634 10.69 7.24 -16.55
C LYS A 634 10.23 7.55 -17.95
N VAL A 635 8.97 7.94 -18.06
CA VAL A 635 8.40 8.58 -19.23
C VAL A 635 7.88 9.96 -18.86
N GLU A 636 8.17 10.94 -19.70
CA GLU A 636 7.68 12.31 -19.61
C GLU A 636 6.81 12.57 -20.82
N MET A 637 5.66 13.17 -20.63
CA MET A 637 4.75 13.54 -21.71
C MET A 637 4.12 14.89 -21.42
N SER A 638 4.04 15.71 -22.47
CA SER A 638 3.31 16.97 -22.43
C SER A 638 2.40 17.11 -23.66
N VAL A 639 1.25 17.71 -23.45
CA VAL A 639 0.30 18.07 -24.52
C VAL A 639 -0.12 19.50 -24.33
N HIS A 640 0.25 20.38 -25.25
CA HIS A 640 -0.09 21.80 -25.24
C HIS A 640 -0.38 22.30 -26.65
N GLU A 641 -1.45 23.08 -26.81
CA GLU A 641 -1.80 23.74 -28.08
C GLU A 641 -1.75 22.79 -29.29
N GLY A 642 -2.23 21.55 -29.12
CA GLY A 642 -2.25 20.53 -30.17
C GLY A 642 -0.88 19.94 -30.51
N THR A 643 0.14 20.18 -29.71
CA THR A 643 1.47 19.54 -29.79
C THR A 643 1.61 18.53 -28.64
N LEU A 644 2.01 17.30 -28.97
CA LEU A 644 2.34 16.25 -28.03
C LEU A 644 3.85 16.00 -28.10
N ASN A 645 4.49 16.08 -26.93
CA ASN A 645 5.89 15.67 -26.73
C ASN A 645 5.92 14.44 -25.83
N ILE A 646 6.78 13.47 -26.16
CA ILE A 646 7.00 12.29 -25.35
C ILE A 646 8.48 11.90 -25.35
N THR A 647 9.02 11.69 -24.17
CA THR A 647 10.40 11.22 -23.95
C THR A 647 10.35 10.07 -22.96
N ALA A 648 11.01 8.96 -23.30
CA ALA A 648 11.18 7.84 -22.39
C ALA A 648 12.66 7.50 -22.22
N THR A 649 13.11 7.23 -21.02
CA THR A 649 14.51 6.85 -20.76
C THR A 649 14.78 5.37 -21.04
N ARG A 650 13.73 4.58 -21.22
CA ARG A 650 13.78 3.14 -21.43
C ARG A 650 13.18 2.74 -22.78
N PRO A 651 13.80 1.77 -23.51
CA PRO A 651 13.25 1.25 -24.75
C PRO A 651 12.00 0.36 -24.50
N GLY A 652 11.31 -0.01 -25.59
CA GLY A 652 10.16 -0.92 -25.54
C GLY A 652 8.81 -0.22 -25.45
N GLY A 653 8.79 1.10 -25.52
CA GLY A 653 7.56 1.90 -25.54
C GLY A 653 6.90 1.95 -26.92
N VAL A 654 5.56 1.96 -26.90
CA VAL A 654 4.73 2.13 -28.09
C VAL A 654 3.67 3.19 -27.81
N LEU A 655 3.67 4.28 -28.59
CA LEU A 655 2.60 5.26 -28.60
C LEU A 655 1.49 4.80 -29.54
N LYS A 656 0.25 4.79 -29.03
CA LYS A 656 -0.96 4.53 -29.81
C LYS A 656 -1.81 5.79 -29.84
N LEU A 657 -2.05 6.30 -31.02
CA LEU A 657 -3.00 7.38 -31.27
C LEU A 657 -4.15 6.85 -32.12
N SER A 658 -5.20 7.64 -32.30
CA SER A 658 -6.40 7.23 -33.06
C SER A 658 -6.09 6.78 -34.49
N ASP A 659 -5.09 7.39 -35.13
CA ASP A 659 -4.74 7.22 -36.53
C ASP A 659 -3.38 6.50 -36.75
N ARG A 660 -2.63 6.23 -35.69
CA ARG A 660 -1.29 5.63 -35.82
C ARG A 660 -0.79 4.91 -34.58
N LYS A 661 0.22 4.08 -34.85
CA LYS A 661 1.03 3.40 -33.84
C LYS A 661 2.51 3.60 -34.18
N MET A 662 3.32 3.97 -33.17
CA MET A 662 4.74 4.21 -33.35
C MET A 662 5.56 3.81 -32.15
N THR A 663 6.81 3.40 -32.38
CA THR A 663 7.78 3.07 -31.32
C THR A 663 8.26 4.37 -30.67
N ILE A 664 8.43 4.35 -29.36
CA ILE A 664 9.06 5.42 -28.59
C ILE A 664 10.54 5.04 -28.42
N PRO A 665 11.49 5.77 -29.07
CA PRO A 665 12.91 5.53 -28.89
C PRO A 665 13.34 5.93 -27.47
N ALA A 666 14.35 5.24 -26.94
CA ALA A 666 14.89 5.59 -25.63
C ALA A 666 15.78 6.85 -25.72
N ASN A 667 15.61 7.76 -24.75
CA ASN A 667 16.38 9.01 -24.61
C ASN A 667 16.23 10.00 -25.79
N GLU A 668 15.18 9.85 -26.58
CA GLU A 668 14.84 10.79 -27.65
C GLU A 668 13.43 11.31 -27.46
N THR A 669 13.19 12.56 -27.82
CA THR A 669 11.87 13.17 -27.77
C THR A 669 11.16 13.00 -29.10
N ILE A 670 9.96 12.44 -29.07
CA ILE A 670 9.02 12.48 -30.20
C ILE A 670 8.17 13.73 -30.06
N GLU A 671 8.14 14.57 -31.07
CA GLU A 671 7.26 15.72 -31.16
C GLU A 671 6.22 15.47 -32.27
N LEU A 672 4.95 15.57 -31.91
CA LEU A 672 3.82 15.40 -32.82
C LEU A 672 2.92 16.64 -32.77
N SER A 673 2.38 17.04 -33.91
CA SER A 673 1.36 18.09 -33.97
C SER A 673 0.08 17.60 -34.69
N ILE A 674 -1.07 18.11 -34.28
CA ILE A 674 -2.34 17.90 -34.97
C ILE A 674 -2.39 18.78 -36.22
N ASN A 675 -2.72 18.18 -37.38
CA ASN A 675 -2.98 18.92 -38.62
C ASN A 675 -4.44 19.35 -38.73
N GLU A 676 -4.75 20.12 -39.78
CA GLU A 676 -6.12 20.63 -40.09
C GLU A 676 -7.18 19.51 -40.25
N ASN A 677 -6.75 18.28 -40.55
CA ASN A 677 -7.62 17.10 -40.67
C ASN A 677 -7.71 16.28 -39.35
N ASN A 678 -7.31 16.83 -38.23
CA ASN A 678 -7.24 16.16 -36.94
C ASN A 678 -6.37 14.88 -36.89
N ASN A 679 -5.37 14.75 -37.77
CA ASN A 679 -4.40 13.67 -37.76
C ASN A 679 -3.08 14.15 -37.17
N TRP A 680 -2.43 13.27 -36.42
CA TRP A 680 -1.12 13.55 -35.82
C TRP A 680 0.02 13.43 -36.83
N LYS A 681 0.89 14.44 -36.91
CA LYS A 681 2.11 14.43 -37.74
C LYS A 681 3.36 14.59 -36.88
N VAL A 682 4.41 13.83 -37.19
CA VAL A 682 5.72 14.04 -36.61
C VAL A 682 6.26 15.38 -37.10
N LYS A 683 6.65 16.26 -36.17
CA LYS A 683 7.46 17.42 -36.49
C LYS A 683 8.87 16.95 -36.75
N LYS A 684 9.46 17.34 -37.89
CA LYS A 684 10.82 17.03 -38.24
C LYS A 684 11.81 17.88 -37.44
#